data_f2bfb093fd887c260f1e4c47747ff9ee
#
_entry.id   f2bfb093fd887c260f1e4c47747ff9ee
#
_cell.length_a   1.000
_cell.length_b   1.000
_cell.length_c   1.000
_cell.angle_alpha   90.00
_cell.angle_beta   90.00
_cell.angle_gamma   90.00
#
_symmetry.space_group_name_H-M   'P 1'
#
loop_
_entity.id
_entity.type
_entity.pdbx_description
1 polymer ?
#
loop_
_entity_poly.entity_id
_entity_poly.type
_entity_poly.pdbx_seq_one_letter_code
_entity_poly.pdbx_strand_id
1 'polypeptide(L)'
;MKNTPRSSLSLRIWYLFFASFLLLSTASCISSPVDRPWVYADLRALDSLVAPSPATDILAVYTRTTDLSVDVRVDLLDINAGDKYTLELALWDYRDFSQNPLKIDISSTGMVQTSGIREGMPDIWPRVVQNHRLDTVTVNLNRFFIGERFRLGVSTYTTDPVRLADEVHNVRSDAQPPVNRAPILVAFWDAFPVTTPAQALRHWNGAHTGPLGDRHGLLHILDGARQYGLPVALLDIKNPSSLAALDFMGKLPKLKDLYARGLLILPDMAYGEPADVALDFSRRAASGFGLPASQFVYATSSDPLALPGYRARFLPLADSTHLANSGGTRLISLPSADAVEATEDGPSLDVRRGLIKAAISPDPTDLVVLGGSLPHSTWGDSDMAYPTFEWIAAHPWVQPLAGPDLLTFPAQTQQVLSTPAAIKPSWLEDLRSAPENVVTQSAWQTYLTLTAATADTQLQALQSAYLGQVGELLGAANWVKNRTPRTDCTDDLNGDGHAECILANQEYFAVLEPVGARLTQFFYIDENGPHQLVGPSSQFVVGLSDPSEWHPERGEAADPSVIPGAFADNTGTWTNYTPTIRTDGITFTNPDNSRVKTYRLTENGIQVLYQVHSPVSTRIPLALDPQAFYSGPTNYRAGFAPHSWTWSLSGVSGVEVRTDALLSADGFTSAIPFLSLPEDPNRGYPKGNYLPFPLSVVTIQSDGTFSAEIIQR
;
A
#
# COMPACT_ATOMS: atom_id res chain seq x y z
N MET A 1 62.12 39.79 -44.89
CA MET A 1 62.39 39.50 -43.49
C MET A 1 61.71 38.21 -43.12
N LYS A 2 62.52 37.20 -42.79
CA LYS A 2 62.10 35.79 -42.52
C LYS A 2 61.61 35.68 -41.06
N ASN A 3 60.39 35.16 -40.84
CA ASN A 3 60.00 34.67 -39.53
C ASN A 3 59.81 33.17 -39.62
N THR A 4 60.63 32.45 -38.91
CA THR A 4 60.61 31.01 -38.69
C THR A 4 59.61 30.63 -37.60
N PRO A 5 58.87 29.53 -37.74
CA PRO A 5 58.05 29.00 -36.64
C PRO A 5 58.90 28.10 -35.75
N ARG A 6 59.01 28.46 -34.47
CA ARG A 6 59.58 27.64 -33.42
C ARG A 6 58.48 26.93 -32.63
N SER A 7 58.74 25.62 -32.41
CA SER A 7 58.31 24.76 -31.32
C SER A 7 56.87 24.22 -31.30
N SER A 8 56.60 23.22 -32.17
CA SER A 8 55.50 22.25 -31.97
C SER A 8 55.94 20.99 -31.21
N LEU A 9 57.20 20.89 -30.80
CA LEU A 9 57.73 19.66 -30.19
C LEU A 9 57.46 19.60 -28.67
N SER A 10 57.44 20.72 -27.97
CA SER A 10 57.19 20.77 -26.52
C SER A 10 55.73 20.45 -26.15
N LEU A 11 54.75 20.80 -27.01
CA LEU A 11 53.36 20.53 -26.75
C LEU A 11 53.02 19.03 -26.89
N ARG A 12 53.70 18.31 -27.80
CA ARG A 12 53.48 16.87 -27.98
C ARG A 12 54.04 16.01 -26.85
N ILE A 13 55.14 16.45 -26.21
CA ILE A 13 55.72 15.77 -25.06
C ILE A 13 54.81 15.96 -23.82
N TRP A 14 54.20 17.11 -23.63
CA TRP A 14 53.24 17.36 -22.58
C TRP A 14 51.94 16.54 -22.75
N TYR A 15 51.44 16.38 -23.95
CA TYR A 15 50.27 15.53 -24.23
C TYR A 15 50.55 14.05 -24.00
N LEU A 16 51.75 13.56 -24.31
CA LEU A 16 52.14 12.19 -24.01
C LEU A 16 52.32 11.94 -22.52
N PHE A 17 52.87 12.90 -21.77
CA PHE A 17 52.98 12.81 -20.30
C PHE A 17 51.58 12.89 -19.62
N PHE A 18 50.69 13.74 -20.10
CA PHE A 18 49.36 13.84 -19.57
C PHE A 18 48.51 12.62 -19.90
N ALA A 19 48.62 12.06 -21.10
CA ALA A 19 47.95 10.84 -21.49
C ALA A 19 48.49 9.62 -20.73
N SER A 20 49.80 9.55 -20.47
CA SER A 20 50.38 8.48 -19.64
C SER A 20 49.98 8.62 -18.16
N PHE A 21 49.83 9.84 -17.63
CA PHE A 21 49.35 10.08 -16.28
C PHE A 21 47.87 9.77 -16.14
N LEU A 22 47.04 10.07 -17.17
CA LEU A 22 45.64 9.69 -17.21
C LEU A 22 45.45 8.15 -17.34
N LEU A 23 46.29 7.48 -18.11
CA LEU A 23 46.25 6.02 -18.24
C LEU A 23 46.74 5.33 -16.97
N LEU A 24 47.70 5.91 -16.24
CA LEU A 24 48.15 5.42 -14.93
C LEU A 24 47.14 5.72 -13.82
N SER A 25 46.38 6.82 -13.91
CA SER A 25 45.31 7.13 -12.95
C SER A 25 44.02 6.31 -13.19
N THR A 26 43.79 5.88 -14.41
CA THR A 26 42.66 4.94 -14.70
C THR A 26 43.00 3.49 -14.38
N ALA A 27 44.27 3.13 -14.36
CA ALA A 27 44.72 1.79 -13.96
C ALA A 27 44.70 1.58 -12.42
N SER A 28 44.59 2.65 -11.62
CA SER A 28 44.49 2.54 -10.16
C SER A 28 43.07 2.44 -9.63
N CYS A 29 42.05 2.43 -10.48
CA CYS A 29 40.67 2.06 -10.14
C CYS A 29 40.38 0.56 -10.41
N ILE A 30 41.38 -0.31 -10.15
CA ILE A 30 41.08 -1.70 -9.87
C ILE A 30 40.46 -1.67 -8.47
N SER A 31 39.12 -1.83 -8.39
CA SER A 31 38.42 -2.00 -7.12
C SER A 31 39.22 -2.98 -6.27
N SER A 32 39.61 -2.57 -5.07
CA SER A 32 40.22 -3.47 -4.11
C SER A 32 39.38 -4.75 -4.04
N PRO A 33 39.99 -5.95 -4.03
CA PRO A 33 39.22 -7.21 -3.87
C PRO A 33 38.26 -7.21 -2.68
N VAL A 34 38.50 -6.33 -1.70
CA VAL A 34 37.65 -6.11 -0.52
C VAL A 34 36.28 -5.49 -0.89
N ASP A 35 36.19 -4.80 -2.03
CA ASP A 35 34.97 -4.09 -2.45
C ASP A 35 34.03 -4.95 -3.30
N ARG A 36 34.42 -6.18 -3.65
CA ARG A 36 33.52 -7.10 -4.34
C ARG A 36 32.46 -7.62 -3.38
N PRO A 37 31.14 -7.48 -3.72
CA PRO A 37 30.08 -8.00 -2.87
C PRO A 37 30.24 -9.51 -2.64
N TRP A 38 29.94 -9.95 -1.44
CA TRP A 38 29.86 -11.37 -1.09
C TRP A 38 28.66 -12.00 -1.78
N VAL A 39 28.85 -13.21 -2.29
CA VAL A 39 27.82 -13.97 -2.99
C VAL A 39 27.61 -15.33 -2.34
N TYR A 40 26.48 -15.98 -2.61
CA TYR A 40 26.16 -17.29 -2.03
C TYR A 40 27.23 -18.35 -2.32
N ALA A 41 27.89 -18.28 -3.46
CA ALA A 41 28.99 -19.19 -3.80
C ALA A 41 30.22 -19.06 -2.87
N ASP A 42 30.34 -17.97 -2.13
CA ASP A 42 31.42 -17.76 -1.15
C ASP A 42 31.08 -18.34 0.22
N LEU A 43 29.82 -18.67 0.50
CA LEU A 43 29.36 -19.28 1.76
C LEU A 43 29.94 -20.69 1.93
N ARG A 44 30.44 -21.01 3.12
CA ARG A 44 31.04 -22.30 3.44
C ARG A 44 30.34 -23.05 4.56
N ALA A 45 29.79 -22.33 5.53
CA ALA A 45 29.05 -22.91 6.64
C ALA A 45 27.94 -21.98 7.12
N LEU A 46 26.87 -22.59 7.61
CA LEU A 46 25.87 -21.98 8.47
C LEU A 46 25.93 -22.64 9.82
N ASP A 47 25.68 -21.91 10.88
CA ASP A 47 25.69 -22.45 12.23
C ASP A 47 24.34 -22.29 12.94
N SER A 48 24.17 -23.06 14.00
CA SER A 48 22.94 -23.08 14.82
C SER A 48 23.05 -22.08 15.96
N LEU A 49 21.92 -21.60 16.42
CA LEU A 49 21.83 -20.66 17.54
C LEU A 49 22.12 -21.39 18.87
N VAL A 50 23.32 -21.30 19.38
CA VAL A 50 23.77 -21.98 20.62
C VAL A 50 24.45 -21.04 21.61
N ALA A 51 24.91 -19.88 21.19
CA ALA A 51 25.63 -18.97 22.05
C ALA A 51 24.73 -18.32 23.12
N PRO A 52 25.30 -18.05 24.31
CA PRO A 52 24.56 -17.39 25.38
C PRO A 52 24.25 -15.90 25.11
N SER A 53 24.97 -15.29 24.18
CA SER A 53 24.83 -13.87 23.80
C SER A 53 24.74 -13.71 22.30
N PRO A 54 23.85 -12.82 21.78
CA PRO A 54 23.78 -12.54 20.35
C PRO A 54 25.09 -12.03 19.74
N ALA A 55 25.93 -11.32 20.50
CA ALA A 55 27.22 -10.83 20.02
C ALA A 55 28.26 -11.92 19.81
N THR A 56 28.02 -13.13 20.36
CA THR A 56 28.93 -14.27 20.25
C THR A 56 28.37 -15.41 19.39
N ASP A 57 27.14 -15.28 18.88
CA ASP A 57 26.47 -16.31 18.10
C ASP A 57 26.86 -16.21 16.62
N ILE A 58 27.54 -17.21 16.09
CA ILE A 58 28.02 -17.25 14.70
C ILE A 58 26.88 -17.75 13.83
N LEU A 59 26.52 -16.99 12.79
CA LEU A 59 25.48 -17.37 11.83
C LEU A 59 26.03 -18.01 10.57
N ALA A 60 27.09 -17.39 9.99
CA ALA A 60 27.59 -17.81 8.70
C ALA A 60 29.10 -17.55 8.57
N VAL A 61 29.76 -18.41 7.83
CA VAL A 61 31.18 -18.30 7.53
C VAL A 61 31.38 -18.35 6.01
N TYR A 62 32.10 -17.38 5.48
CA TYR A 62 32.43 -17.27 4.06
C TYR A 62 33.92 -17.25 3.84
N THR A 63 34.35 -17.80 2.72
CA THR A 63 35.73 -17.68 2.26
C THR A 63 35.77 -17.43 0.76
N ARG A 64 36.67 -16.59 0.33
CA ARG A 64 37.05 -16.46 -1.08
C ARG A 64 38.55 -16.28 -1.22
N THR A 65 39.10 -16.77 -2.30
CA THR A 65 40.51 -16.68 -2.61
C THR A 65 40.68 -15.98 -3.93
N THR A 66 41.58 -15.00 -3.98
CA THR A 66 42.03 -14.34 -5.19
C THR A 66 43.47 -14.72 -5.46
N ASP A 67 44.08 -14.19 -6.51
CA ASP A 67 45.51 -14.43 -6.80
C ASP A 67 46.43 -13.82 -5.72
N LEU A 68 45.97 -12.81 -4.99
CA LEU A 68 46.76 -12.05 -4.03
C LEU A 68 46.30 -12.18 -2.59
N SER A 69 45.04 -12.53 -2.35
CA SER A 69 44.42 -12.51 -1.02
C SER A 69 43.55 -13.70 -0.72
N VAL A 70 43.38 -13.92 0.56
CA VAL A 70 42.33 -14.76 1.16
C VAL A 70 41.45 -13.83 1.98
N ASP A 71 40.16 -13.85 1.71
CA ASP A 71 39.17 -13.12 2.46
C ASP A 71 38.31 -14.11 3.24
N VAL A 72 38.11 -13.82 4.52
CA VAL A 72 37.16 -14.54 5.40
C VAL A 72 36.16 -13.53 5.91
N ARG A 73 34.90 -13.89 5.86
CA ARG A 73 33.81 -13.14 6.50
C ARG A 73 33.06 -14.04 7.46
N VAL A 74 32.75 -13.47 8.62
CA VAL A 74 31.90 -14.10 9.66
C VAL A 74 30.71 -13.18 9.88
N ASP A 75 29.52 -13.75 9.79
CA ASP A 75 28.27 -13.08 10.19
C ASP A 75 27.94 -13.50 11.62
N LEU A 76 27.67 -12.53 12.48
CA LEU A 76 27.22 -12.72 13.86
C LEU A 76 25.72 -12.38 13.97
N LEU A 77 25.06 -12.85 15.01
CA LEU A 77 23.64 -12.59 15.19
C LEU A 77 23.33 -11.10 15.46
N ASP A 78 24.14 -10.48 16.36
CA ASP A 78 24.07 -9.04 16.64
C ASP A 78 25.36 -8.56 17.31
N ILE A 79 26.23 -7.96 16.54
CA ILE A 79 27.51 -7.44 17.02
C ILE A 79 27.36 -6.27 18.01
N ASN A 80 26.18 -5.63 18.04
CA ASN A 80 25.87 -4.48 18.87
C ASN A 80 25.20 -4.84 20.21
N ALA A 81 25.02 -6.12 20.53
CA ALA A 81 24.31 -6.56 21.74
C ALA A 81 24.95 -6.13 23.07
N GLY A 82 26.01 -5.33 23.02
CA GLY A 82 26.65 -4.72 24.18
C GLY A 82 27.66 -5.59 24.93
N ASP A 83 27.70 -6.88 24.63
CA ASP A 83 28.64 -7.82 25.24
C ASP A 83 30.01 -7.73 24.59
N LYS A 84 31.05 -7.75 25.45
CA LYS A 84 32.41 -7.82 24.96
C LYS A 84 32.72 -9.23 24.52
N TYR A 85 33.29 -9.38 23.33
CA TYR A 85 33.66 -10.68 22.77
C TYR A 85 35.08 -10.64 22.16
N THR A 86 35.62 -11.83 21.95
CA THR A 86 36.78 -12.04 21.07
C THR A 86 36.39 -13.05 20.01
N LEU A 87 36.58 -12.72 18.75
CA LEU A 87 36.44 -13.62 17.60
C LEU A 87 37.85 -14.17 17.24
N GLU A 88 38.02 -15.45 17.33
CA GLU A 88 39.23 -16.17 16.91
C GLU A 88 39.02 -16.81 15.54
N LEU A 89 39.90 -16.53 14.58
CA LEU A 89 40.02 -17.27 13.33
C LEU A 89 41.26 -18.11 13.38
N ALA A 90 41.13 -19.44 13.27
CA ALA A 90 42.25 -20.37 13.20
C ALA A 90 42.34 -20.97 11.78
N LEU A 91 43.43 -20.72 11.09
CA LEU A 91 43.64 -21.13 9.69
C LEU A 91 44.77 -22.14 9.58
N TRP A 92 44.51 -23.28 8.97
CA TRP A 92 45.49 -24.32 8.68
C TRP A 92 45.71 -24.47 7.18
N ASP A 93 46.97 -24.55 6.75
CA ASP A 93 47.30 -24.95 5.37
C ASP A 93 46.80 -26.37 5.11
N TYR A 94 46.14 -26.63 4.00
CA TYR A 94 45.61 -27.95 3.65
C TYR A 94 46.71 -29.03 3.53
N ARG A 95 47.94 -28.63 3.25
CA ARG A 95 49.07 -29.55 3.02
C ARG A 95 49.71 -30.03 4.28
N ASP A 96 49.55 -29.35 5.40
CA ASP A 96 50.24 -29.68 6.65
C ASP A 96 49.41 -29.33 7.89
N PHE A 97 48.55 -30.26 8.31
CA PHE A 97 47.74 -30.13 9.53
C PHE A 97 48.52 -30.38 10.83
N SER A 98 49.74 -30.83 10.76
CA SER A 98 50.57 -31.04 11.94
C SER A 98 51.11 -29.75 12.55
N GLN A 99 51.03 -28.66 11.83
CA GLN A 99 51.50 -27.34 12.26
C GLN A 99 50.41 -26.59 13.04
N ASN A 100 50.87 -25.71 13.93
CA ASN A 100 49.99 -24.79 14.63
C ASN A 100 49.26 -23.88 13.62
N PRO A 101 47.96 -23.62 13.79
CA PRO A 101 47.22 -22.71 12.92
C PRO A 101 47.76 -21.29 13.05
N LEU A 102 47.63 -20.53 11.97
CA LEU A 102 47.64 -19.07 12.08
C LEU A 102 46.38 -18.65 12.80
N LYS A 103 46.51 -18.02 13.96
CA LYS A 103 45.36 -17.48 14.72
C LYS A 103 45.30 -15.97 14.60
N ILE A 104 44.08 -15.48 14.45
CA ILE A 104 43.76 -14.05 14.40
C ILE A 104 42.65 -13.81 15.41
N ASP A 105 43.00 -13.10 16.48
CA ASP A 105 42.05 -12.75 17.53
C ASP A 105 41.59 -11.30 17.30
N ILE A 106 40.30 -11.10 17.24
CA ILE A 106 39.65 -9.82 16.97
C ILE A 106 38.71 -9.52 18.15
N SER A 107 39.03 -8.46 18.90
CA SER A 107 38.15 -8.03 19.98
C SER A 107 36.94 -7.24 19.47
N SER A 108 35.89 -7.16 20.28
CA SER A 108 34.72 -6.30 20.03
C SER A 108 35.07 -4.82 19.83
N THR A 109 36.25 -4.38 20.24
CA THR A 109 36.74 -3.01 20.02
C THR A 109 37.60 -2.85 18.77
N GLY A 110 37.74 -3.91 17.96
CA GLY A 110 38.51 -3.91 16.73
C GLY A 110 40.02 -4.12 16.93
N MET A 111 40.49 -4.43 18.16
CA MET A 111 41.92 -4.80 18.35
C MET A 111 42.17 -6.16 17.72
N VAL A 112 43.29 -6.26 17.00
CA VAL A 112 43.69 -7.46 16.29
C VAL A 112 44.99 -7.98 16.84
N GLN A 113 45.03 -9.26 17.19
CA GLN A 113 46.26 -9.97 17.59
C GLN A 113 46.45 -11.19 16.68
N THR A 114 47.69 -11.45 16.32
CA THR A 114 48.06 -12.61 15.50
C THR A 114 49.04 -13.50 16.24
N SER A 115 48.84 -14.82 16.15
CA SER A 115 49.74 -15.81 16.75
C SER A 115 49.89 -17.05 15.84
N GLY A 116 50.79 -17.95 16.17
CA GLY A 116 51.03 -19.14 15.34
C GLY A 116 51.89 -18.87 14.08
N ILE A 117 52.60 -17.76 14.05
CA ILE A 117 53.43 -17.35 12.91
C ILE A 117 54.68 -18.24 12.86
N ARG A 118 55.05 -18.75 11.66
CA ARG A 118 56.23 -19.56 11.45
C ARG A 118 57.49 -18.72 11.61
N GLU A 119 58.55 -19.32 12.20
CA GLU A 119 59.85 -18.69 12.31
C GLU A 119 60.35 -18.24 10.93
N GLY A 120 60.74 -16.98 10.77
CA GLY A 120 61.20 -16.40 9.51
C GLY A 120 60.15 -15.79 8.57
N MET A 121 58.89 -15.78 8.94
CA MET A 121 57.85 -15.04 8.20
C MET A 121 57.81 -13.57 8.67
N PRO A 122 57.59 -12.63 7.74
CA PRO A 122 57.34 -11.25 8.12
C PRO A 122 56.03 -11.14 8.94
N ASP A 123 55.95 -10.09 9.75
CA ASP A 123 54.73 -9.80 10.52
C ASP A 123 53.49 -9.80 9.61
N ILE A 124 52.50 -10.58 9.99
CA ILE A 124 51.21 -10.64 9.26
C ILE A 124 50.31 -9.53 9.79
N TRP A 125 49.95 -8.62 8.92
CA TRP A 125 48.98 -7.55 9.21
C TRP A 125 47.66 -7.83 8.49
N PRO A 126 46.72 -8.54 9.11
CA PRO A 126 45.43 -8.73 8.53
C PRO A 126 44.68 -7.38 8.50
N ARG A 127 44.04 -7.11 7.38
CA ARG A 127 43.09 -6.00 7.32
C ARG A 127 41.77 -6.52 7.84
N VAL A 128 41.27 -5.98 8.95
CA VAL A 128 40.00 -6.33 9.57
C VAL A 128 39.02 -5.18 9.41
N VAL A 129 37.80 -5.50 9.03
CA VAL A 129 36.68 -4.58 8.96
C VAL A 129 35.51 -5.18 9.76
N GLN A 130 35.14 -4.52 10.84
CA GLN A 130 33.89 -4.82 11.58
C GLN A 130 32.81 -3.87 11.07
N ASN A 131 31.74 -4.44 10.54
CA ASN A 131 30.59 -3.66 10.11
C ASN A 131 29.44 -3.88 11.10
N HIS A 132 29.32 -2.92 12.03
CA HIS A 132 28.32 -2.95 13.10
C HIS A 132 26.88 -2.85 12.59
N ARG A 133 26.66 -2.29 11.41
CA ARG A 133 25.33 -2.18 10.81
C ARG A 133 24.87 -3.48 10.14
N LEU A 134 25.83 -4.27 9.67
CA LEU A 134 25.56 -5.52 8.97
C LEU A 134 25.89 -6.76 9.80
N ASP A 135 26.32 -6.59 11.04
CA ASP A 135 26.72 -7.68 11.96
C ASP A 135 27.79 -8.60 11.36
N THR A 136 28.76 -8.01 10.66
CA THR A 136 29.79 -8.79 9.94
C THR A 136 31.19 -8.40 10.32
N VAL A 137 32.07 -9.40 10.37
CA VAL A 137 33.53 -9.22 10.51
C VAL A 137 34.21 -9.79 9.27
N THR A 138 34.92 -8.96 8.56
CA THR A 138 35.69 -9.36 7.36
C THR A 138 37.18 -9.23 7.61
N VAL A 139 37.94 -10.28 7.30
CA VAL A 139 39.38 -10.36 7.41
C VAL A 139 39.99 -10.62 6.05
N ASN A 140 40.91 -9.76 5.64
CA ASN A 140 41.69 -9.91 4.42
C ASN A 140 43.14 -10.23 4.76
N LEU A 141 43.66 -11.29 4.17
CA LEU A 141 45.00 -11.78 4.35
C LEU A 141 45.72 -11.88 3.01
N ASN A 142 47.04 -11.62 2.99
CA ASN A 142 47.85 -11.94 1.83
C ASN A 142 47.90 -13.48 1.64
N ARG A 143 47.58 -13.98 0.44
CA ARG A 143 47.55 -15.39 0.09
C ARG A 143 48.84 -16.13 0.32
N PHE A 144 49.99 -15.42 0.28
CA PHE A 144 51.31 -16.01 0.53
C PHE A 144 51.39 -16.80 1.84
N PHE A 145 50.61 -16.42 2.86
CA PHE A 145 50.66 -17.01 4.19
C PHE A 145 49.85 -18.31 4.34
N ILE A 146 48.82 -18.52 3.51
CA ILE A 146 47.85 -19.59 3.72
C ILE A 146 47.71 -20.55 2.52
N GLY A 147 48.07 -20.12 1.32
CA GLY A 147 47.86 -20.91 0.10
C GLY A 147 46.43 -20.83 -0.45
N GLU A 148 46.12 -21.72 -1.43
CA GLU A 148 44.82 -21.71 -2.11
C GLU A 148 43.72 -22.47 -1.35
N ARG A 149 44.16 -23.50 -0.67
CA ARG A 149 43.26 -24.39 0.09
C ARG A 149 43.67 -24.40 1.54
N PHE A 150 42.73 -24.14 2.39
CA PHE A 150 42.95 -24.10 3.82
C PHE A 150 41.69 -24.62 4.55
N ARG A 151 41.88 -24.99 5.81
CA ARG A 151 40.81 -25.20 6.77
C ARG A 151 40.72 -23.99 7.69
N LEU A 152 39.51 -23.70 8.12
CA LEU A 152 39.21 -22.60 9.02
C LEU A 152 38.41 -23.13 10.20
N GLY A 153 38.83 -22.71 11.40
CA GLY A 153 37.99 -22.74 12.61
C GLY A 153 37.65 -21.30 12.96
N VAL A 154 36.40 -21.10 13.35
CA VAL A 154 35.92 -19.82 13.84
C VAL A 154 35.38 -20.06 15.23
N SER A 155 35.81 -19.28 16.22
CA SER A 155 35.35 -19.39 17.60
C SER A 155 35.10 -18.03 18.19
N THR A 156 34.08 -17.90 18.99
CA THR A 156 33.81 -16.69 19.78
C THR A 156 33.98 -16.98 21.27
N TYR A 157 34.51 -16.00 21.99
CA TYR A 157 34.71 -16.09 23.42
C TYR A 157 34.08 -14.88 24.12
N THR A 158 33.43 -15.14 25.27
CA THR A 158 33.12 -14.06 26.22
C THR A 158 34.39 -13.52 26.85
N THR A 159 34.44 -12.27 27.27
CA THR A 159 35.67 -11.66 27.80
C THR A 159 35.74 -11.69 29.34
N ASP A 160 34.61 -11.76 30.03
CA ASP A 160 34.55 -11.77 31.52
C ASP A 160 33.41 -12.64 32.04
N PRO A 161 33.70 -13.87 32.51
CA PRO A 161 34.97 -14.59 32.34
C PRO A 161 35.20 -15.05 30.91
N VAL A 162 36.47 -15.25 30.55
CA VAL A 162 36.81 -15.79 29.22
C VAL A 162 36.34 -17.22 29.11
N ARG A 163 35.37 -17.48 28.26
CA ARG A 163 34.83 -18.79 27.96
C ARG A 163 34.48 -18.91 26.49
N LEU A 164 34.69 -20.08 25.93
CA LEU A 164 34.20 -20.41 24.61
C LEU A 164 32.67 -20.24 24.61
N ALA A 165 32.15 -19.45 23.71
CA ALA A 165 30.74 -19.15 23.59
C ALA A 165 30.12 -19.89 22.41
N ASP A 166 30.82 -19.93 21.27
CA ASP A 166 30.36 -20.58 20.06
C ASP A 166 31.56 -20.98 19.19
N GLU A 167 31.36 -22.00 18.34
CA GLU A 167 32.44 -22.47 17.46
C GLU A 167 31.95 -23.19 16.20
N VAL A 168 32.56 -22.86 15.07
CA VAL A 168 32.37 -23.53 13.78
C VAL A 168 33.69 -24.14 13.35
N HIS A 169 33.77 -25.46 13.36
CA HIS A 169 35.01 -26.18 13.07
C HIS A 169 35.07 -26.74 11.65
N ASN A 170 36.30 -26.93 11.18
CA ASN A 170 36.59 -27.72 10.00
C ASN A 170 35.99 -27.15 8.69
N VAL A 171 35.78 -25.85 8.64
CA VAL A 171 35.28 -25.19 7.43
C VAL A 171 36.38 -25.27 6.35
N ARG A 172 36.09 -25.89 5.23
CA ARG A 172 37.02 -25.98 4.10
C ARG A 172 36.81 -24.80 3.15
N SER A 173 37.91 -24.15 2.74
CA SER A 173 37.85 -23.03 1.79
C SER A 173 37.27 -23.41 0.41
N ASP A 174 37.35 -24.71 0.06
CA ASP A 174 36.82 -25.28 -1.19
C ASP A 174 35.48 -26.03 -1.00
N ALA A 175 34.83 -25.92 0.16
CA ALA A 175 33.55 -26.52 0.39
C ALA A 175 32.48 -25.88 -0.51
N GLN A 176 31.51 -26.71 -0.93
CA GLN A 176 30.32 -26.21 -1.60
C GLN A 176 29.46 -25.45 -0.60
N PRO A 177 28.73 -24.42 -1.05
CA PRO A 177 27.75 -23.76 -0.19
C PRO A 177 26.74 -24.75 0.39
N PRO A 178 26.18 -24.48 1.57
CA PRO A 178 25.04 -25.24 2.09
C PRO A 178 23.92 -25.34 1.06
N VAL A 179 23.12 -26.39 1.11
CA VAL A 179 22.07 -26.62 0.11
C VAL A 179 20.89 -25.66 0.29
N ASN A 180 20.58 -25.30 1.53
CA ASN A 180 19.43 -24.46 1.86
C ASN A 180 19.86 -23.02 2.11
N ARG A 181 18.98 -22.11 1.74
CA ARG A 181 19.02 -20.68 2.06
C ARG A 181 17.79 -20.35 2.88
N ALA A 182 17.85 -19.29 3.69
CA ALA A 182 16.69 -18.79 4.43
C ALA A 182 15.72 -18.09 3.47
N PRO A 183 14.56 -18.65 3.18
CA PRO A 183 13.58 -17.96 2.34
C PRO A 183 12.91 -16.86 3.12
N ILE A 184 12.85 -15.66 2.53
CA ILE A 184 12.16 -14.52 3.11
C ILE A 184 11.21 -13.90 2.09
N LEU A 185 10.02 -13.53 2.57
CA LEU A 185 9.05 -12.71 1.85
C LEU A 185 8.88 -11.38 2.57
N VAL A 186 9.04 -10.29 1.87
CA VAL A 186 8.71 -8.96 2.39
C VAL A 186 7.32 -8.58 1.89
N ALA A 187 6.37 -8.32 2.80
CA ALA A 187 4.98 -8.05 2.45
C ALA A 187 4.39 -6.91 3.28
N PHE A 188 3.69 -5.99 2.60
CA PHE A 188 3.01 -4.88 3.23
C PHE A 188 1.54 -4.86 2.83
N TRP A 189 0.68 -4.53 3.79
CA TRP A 189 -0.75 -4.30 3.60
C TRP A 189 -1.13 -2.94 4.18
N ASP A 190 -2.34 -2.48 3.89
CA ASP A 190 -2.78 -1.10 4.14
C ASP A 190 -1.78 -0.07 3.61
N ALA A 191 -1.06 -0.46 2.55
CA ALA A 191 0.02 0.35 2.00
C ALA A 191 -0.49 1.66 1.40
N PHE A 192 -1.73 1.66 0.95
CA PHE A 192 -2.33 2.80 0.31
C PHE A 192 -3.84 2.90 0.60
N PRO A 193 -4.25 3.07 1.86
CA PRO A 193 -5.64 3.38 2.18
C PRO A 193 -5.95 4.78 1.63
N VAL A 194 -6.87 4.84 0.67
CA VAL A 194 -7.18 6.12 0.02
C VAL A 194 -8.24 6.87 0.79
N THR A 195 -7.93 8.09 1.11
CA THR A 195 -8.82 8.94 1.86
C THR A 195 -9.01 10.30 1.21
N THR A 196 -8.02 11.19 1.21
CA THR A 196 -8.04 12.47 0.49
C THR A 196 -6.86 12.53 -0.48
N PRO A 197 -6.87 13.40 -1.50
CA PRO A 197 -5.68 13.64 -2.29
C PRO A 197 -4.47 14.05 -1.44
N ALA A 198 -4.70 14.84 -0.39
CA ALA A 198 -3.65 15.21 0.55
C ALA A 198 -3.15 14.01 1.36
N GLN A 199 -4.05 13.16 1.83
CA GLN A 199 -3.71 11.92 2.54
C GLN A 199 -3.09 10.88 1.60
N ALA A 200 -3.63 10.71 0.40
CA ALA A 200 -3.02 9.87 -0.61
C ALA A 200 -1.57 10.29 -0.91
N LEU A 201 -1.31 11.59 -0.95
CA LEU A 201 0.04 12.10 -1.12
C LEU A 201 0.93 11.84 0.10
N ARG A 202 0.37 11.92 1.32
CA ARG A 202 1.06 11.55 2.56
C ARG A 202 1.38 10.05 2.60
N HIS A 203 0.43 9.18 2.26
CA HIS A 203 0.70 7.73 2.16
C HIS A 203 1.79 7.41 1.15
N TRP A 204 1.86 8.18 0.06
CA TRP A 204 2.91 8.00 -0.93
C TRP A 204 4.27 8.52 -0.47
N ASN A 205 4.34 9.76 -0.02
CA ASN A 205 5.61 10.45 0.31
C ASN A 205 6.06 10.25 1.76
N GLY A 206 5.14 9.92 2.67
CA GLY A 206 5.31 10.08 4.11
C GLY A 206 4.83 11.45 4.59
N ALA A 207 4.91 11.67 5.89
CA ALA A 207 4.49 12.90 6.55
C ALA A 207 5.56 13.35 7.56
N HIS A 208 5.82 14.64 7.60
CA HIS A 208 6.51 15.26 8.72
C HIS A 208 5.50 15.49 9.83
N THR A 209 5.49 14.63 10.83
CA THR A 209 4.55 14.71 11.93
C THR A 209 5.26 15.18 13.19
N GLY A 210 5.03 16.43 13.59
CA GLY A 210 5.32 17.04 14.87
C GLY A 210 6.10 16.19 15.91
N PRO A 211 5.56 15.98 17.13
CA PRO A 211 6.32 15.29 18.19
C PRO A 211 6.58 13.79 17.97
N LEU A 212 6.00 13.18 16.95
CA LEU A 212 6.16 11.75 16.66
C LEU A 212 7.22 11.46 15.57
N GLY A 213 7.90 12.51 15.06
CA GLY A 213 8.94 12.34 14.03
C GLY A 213 8.40 12.27 12.60
N ASP A 214 9.33 12.02 11.67
CA ASP A 214 9.03 11.87 10.25
C ASP A 214 8.50 10.47 9.97
N ARG A 215 7.40 10.37 9.23
CA ARG A 215 6.88 9.11 8.71
C ARG A 215 7.26 8.93 7.25
N HIS A 216 7.78 7.77 6.92
CA HIS A 216 8.12 7.40 5.56
C HIS A 216 6.92 6.74 4.87
N GLY A 217 6.63 7.18 3.64
CA GLY A 217 5.52 6.63 2.85
C GLY A 217 5.92 5.44 1.99
N LEU A 218 4.95 4.96 1.19
CA LEU A 218 5.14 3.86 0.24
C LEU A 218 6.32 4.10 -0.72
N LEU A 219 6.57 5.35 -1.11
CA LEU A 219 7.70 5.71 -1.98
C LEU A 219 9.04 5.24 -1.41
N HIS A 220 9.24 5.37 -0.11
CA HIS A 220 10.45 4.97 0.58
C HIS A 220 10.69 3.45 0.50
N ILE A 221 9.63 2.67 0.74
CA ILE A 221 9.67 1.21 0.57
C ILE A 221 10.02 0.81 -0.87
N LEU A 222 9.40 1.47 -1.86
CA LEU A 222 9.63 1.19 -3.28
C LEU A 222 11.06 1.56 -3.73
N ASP A 223 11.59 2.65 -3.23
CA ASP A 223 12.96 3.07 -3.54
C ASP A 223 13.98 2.15 -2.87
N GLY A 224 13.75 1.73 -1.63
CA GLY A 224 14.55 0.71 -0.96
C GLY A 224 14.54 -0.63 -1.70
N ALA A 225 13.36 -1.13 -2.06
CA ALA A 225 13.21 -2.35 -2.85
C ALA A 225 14.01 -2.29 -4.17
N ARG A 226 13.94 -1.14 -4.87
CA ARG A 226 14.71 -0.90 -6.09
C ARG A 226 16.21 -0.84 -5.84
N GLN A 227 16.64 -0.13 -4.79
CA GLN A 227 18.05 0.08 -4.49
C GLN A 227 18.76 -1.23 -4.16
N TYR A 228 18.11 -2.08 -3.39
CA TYR A 228 18.68 -3.34 -2.92
C TYR A 228 18.26 -4.56 -3.77
N GLY A 229 17.44 -4.36 -4.79
CA GLY A 229 16.97 -5.43 -5.69
C GLY A 229 16.09 -6.47 -4.99
N LEU A 230 15.33 -6.07 -3.96
CA LEU A 230 14.50 -6.96 -3.15
C LEU A 230 13.06 -6.97 -3.63
N PRO A 231 12.47 -8.16 -3.92
CA PRO A 231 11.04 -8.27 -4.20
C PRO A 231 10.20 -7.93 -2.96
N VAL A 232 9.14 -7.17 -3.15
CA VAL A 232 8.19 -6.76 -2.12
C VAL A 232 6.76 -7.06 -2.57
N ALA A 233 5.94 -7.63 -1.71
CA ALA A 233 4.52 -7.81 -1.92
C ALA A 233 3.75 -6.60 -1.36
N LEU A 234 2.91 -5.98 -2.19
CA LEU A 234 1.97 -4.94 -1.81
C LEU A 234 0.56 -5.49 -2.01
N LEU A 235 -0.15 -5.76 -0.92
CA LEU A 235 -1.29 -6.66 -0.95
C LEU A 235 -2.60 -5.99 -1.35
N ASP A 236 -2.77 -4.71 -1.09
CA ASP A 236 -4.00 -3.94 -1.25
C ASP A 236 -4.00 -2.93 -2.41
N ILE A 237 -2.92 -2.86 -3.17
CA ILE A 237 -2.77 -1.87 -4.26
C ILE A 237 -3.81 -2.06 -5.38
N LYS A 238 -4.22 -3.29 -5.66
CA LYS A 238 -5.22 -3.57 -6.70
C LYS A 238 -6.66 -3.33 -6.28
N ASN A 239 -6.90 -2.70 -5.14
CA ASN A 239 -8.19 -2.12 -4.86
C ASN A 239 -8.52 -1.05 -5.91
N PRO A 240 -9.74 -1.03 -6.52
CA PRO A 240 -10.11 -0.05 -7.53
C PRO A 240 -9.88 1.40 -7.11
N SER A 241 -10.19 1.73 -5.88
CA SER A 241 -9.99 3.06 -5.31
C SER A 241 -8.52 3.46 -5.22
N SER A 242 -7.66 2.53 -4.80
CA SER A 242 -6.21 2.75 -4.70
C SER A 242 -5.59 2.97 -6.06
N LEU A 243 -5.98 2.16 -7.06
CA LEU A 243 -5.50 2.29 -8.44
C LEU A 243 -5.90 3.63 -9.06
N ALA A 244 -7.16 4.03 -8.88
CA ALA A 244 -7.66 5.29 -9.39
C ALA A 244 -6.91 6.49 -8.79
N ALA A 245 -6.67 6.48 -7.48
CA ALA A 245 -5.91 7.54 -6.81
C ALA A 245 -4.44 7.58 -7.24
N LEU A 246 -3.79 6.43 -7.39
CA LEU A 246 -2.40 6.33 -7.87
C LEU A 246 -2.26 6.81 -9.31
N ASP A 247 -3.22 6.50 -10.17
CA ASP A 247 -3.24 7.00 -11.56
C ASP A 247 -3.42 8.51 -11.58
N PHE A 248 -4.40 9.01 -10.82
CA PHE A 248 -4.66 10.44 -10.71
C PHE A 248 -3.45 11.25 -10.23
N MET A 249 -2.70 10.73 -9.25
CA MET A 249 -1.47 11.36 -8.76
C MET A 249 -0.27 11.17 -9.72
N GLY A 250 -0.41 10.46 -10.83
CA GLY A 250 0.67 10.13 -11.75
C GLY A 250 1.72 9.18 -11.14
N LYS A 251 1.35 8.35 -10.15
CA LYS A 251 2.25 7.43 -9.46
C LYS A 251 2.24 6.00 -10.01
N LEU A 252 1.18 5.65 -10.71
CA LEU A 252 1.00 4.31 -11.28
C LEU A 252 2.13 3.86 -12.23
N PRO A 253 2.74 4.73 -13.07
CA PRO A 253 3.87 4.34 -13.92
C PRO A 253 5.07 3.79 -13.14
N LYS A 254 5.38 4.32 -11.94
CA LYS A 254 6.46 3.81 -11.09
C LYS A 254 6.18 2.39 -10.60
N LEU A 255 4.96 2.11 -10.18
CA LEU A 255 4.56 0.76 -9.77
C LEU A 255 4.66 -0.24 -10.93
N LYS A 256 4.21 0.16 -12.12
CA LYS A 256 4.32 -0.68 -13.34
C LYS A 256 5.77 -0.99 -13.72
N ASP A 257 6.68 -0.02 -13.62
CA ASP A 257 8.11 -0.23 -13.88
C ASP A 257 8.70 -1.25 -12.90
N LEU A 258 8.45 -1.09 -11.61
CA LEU A 258 8.95 -2.02 -10.59
C LEU A 258 8.34 -3.43 -10.72
N TYR A 259 7.05 -3.52 -11.06
CA TYR A 259 6.39 -4.78 -11.35
C TYR A 259 7.02 -5.49 -12.57
N ALA A 260 7.26 -4.76 -13.64
CA ALA A 260 7.89 -5.29 -14.85
C ALA A 260 9.33 -5.79 -14.60
N ARG A 261 10.01 -5.24 -13.60
CA ARG A 261 11.35 -5.70 -13.14
C ARG A 261 11.30 -6.91 -12.21
N GLY A 262 10.11 -7.40 -11.84
CA GLY A 262 9.94 -8.50 -10.88
C GLY A 262 10.20 -8.11 -9.42
N LEU A 263 10.26 -6.80 -9.11
CA LEU A 263 10.47 -6.27 -7.77
C LEU A 263 9.17 -6.07 -6.99
N LEU A 264 8.01 -6.25 -7.62
CA LEU A 264 6.72 -6.18 -6.94
C LEU A 264 5.90 -7.45 -7.16
N ILE A 265 5.26 -7.90 -6.10
CA ILE A 265 4.17 -8.87 -6.13
C ILE A 265 2.90 -8.08 -5.84
N LEU A 266 1.98 -8.04 -6.80
CA LEU A 266 0.71 -7.34 -6.71
C LEU A 266 -0.44 -8.36 -6.80
N PRO A 267 -0.94 -8.88 -5.67
CA PRO A 267 -2.08 -9.79 -5.67
C PRO A 267 -3.34 -9.09 -6.19
N ASP A 268 -4.27 -9.87 -6.76
CA ASP A 268 -5.64 -9.40 -6.89
C ASP A 268 -6.27 -9.36 -5.50
N MET A 269 -7.14 -8.38 -5.23
CA MET A 269 -7.64 -8.15 -3.88
C MET A 269 -9.13 -8.46 -3.78
N ALA A 270 -9.52 -9.32 -2.83
CA ALA A 270 -10.90 -9.46 -2.38
C ALA A 270 -11.12 -8.52 -1.19
N TYR A 271 -11.54 -7.28 -1.48
CA TYR A 271 -11.66 -6.20 -0.48
C TYR A 271 -13.04 -6.11 0.17
N GLY A 272 -13.91 -7.08 -0.01
CA GLY A 272 -15.25 -7.12 0.58
C GLY A 272 -15.93 -8.47 0.34
N GLU A 273 -17.16 -8.60 0.85
CA GLU A 273 -17.97 -9.80 0.65
C GLU A 273 -19.18 -9.48 -0.25
N PRO A 274 -19.52 -10.32 -1.22
CA PRO A 274 -18.88 -11.62 -1.53
C PRO A 274 -17.54 -11.47 -2.27
N ALA A 275 -16.56 -12.28 -1.88
CA ALA A 275 -15.19 -12.18 -2.34
C ALA A 275 -15.03 -12.39 -3.86
N ASP A 276 -15.86 -13.22 -4.48
CA ASP A 276 -15.85 -13.46 -5.93
C ASP A 276 -16.21 -12.19 -6.71
N VAL A 277 -17.20 -11.44 -6.25
CA VAL A 277 -17.60 -10.16 -6.85
C VAL A 277 -16.51 -9.11 -6.65
N ALA A 278 -15.98 -8.99 -5.42
CA ALA A 278 -14.89 -8.07 -5.11
C ALA A 278 -13.64 -8.32 -5.99
N LEU A 279 -13.30 -9.59 -6.21
CA LEU A 279 -12.22 -9.99 -7.10
C LEU A 279 -12.47 -9.62 -8.55
N ASP A 280 -13.70 -9.77 -9.04
CA ASP A 280 -14.03 -9.37 -10.41
C ASP A 280 -13.85 -7.87 -10.61
N PHE A 281 -14.29 -7.05 -9.65
CA PHE A 281 -14.03 -5.60 -9.66
C PHE A 281 -12.54 -5.26 -9.62
N SER A 282 -11.78 -5.89 -8.73
CA SER A 282 -10.33 -5.71 -8.61
C SER A 282 -9.62 -6.05 -9.93
N ARG A 283 -9.97 -7.16 -10.58
CA ARG A 283 -9.40 -7.57 -11.87
C ARG A 283 -9.75 -6.62 -13.01
N ARG A 284 -11.00 -6.18 -13.09
CA ARG A 284 -11.43 -5.22 -14.12
C ARG A 284 -10.73 -3.89 -13.97
N ALA A 285 -10.66 -3.37 -12.74
CA ALA A 285 -9.92 -2.15 -12.45
C ALA A 285 -8.43 -2.31 -12.79
N ALA A 286 -7.76 -3.36 -12.31
CA ALA A 286 -6.36 -3.61 -12.61
C ALA A 286 -6.10 -3.66 -14.14
N SER A 287 -6.96 -4.34 -14.88
CA SER A 287 -6.90 -4.39 -16.35
C SER A 287 -7.07 -3.01 -16.99
N GLY A 288 -8.06 -2.23 -16.54
CA GLY A 288 -8.33 -0.87 -17.04
C GLY A 288 -7.15 0.07 -16.79
N PHE A 289 -6.49 -0.06 -15.64
CA PHE A 289 -5.27 0.66 -15.31
C PHE A 289 -3.99 0.04 -15.89
N GLY A 290 -4.10 -1.00 -16.71
CA GLY A 290 -2.97 -1.63 -17.43
C GLY A 290 -2.04 -2.44 -16.53
N LEU A 291 -2.57 -3.08 -15.49
CA LEU A 291 -1.90 -4.09 -14.68
C LEU A 291 -2.42 -5.49 -15.06
N PRO A 292 -1.56 -6.51 -15.17
CA PRO A 292 -2.00 -7.87 -15.49
C PRO A 292 -2.74 -8.54 -14.32
N ALA A 293 -3.54 -9.55 -14.65
CA ALA A 293 -4.11 -10.46 -13.67
C ALA A 293 -3.01 -11.17 -12.87
N SER A 294 -3.26 -11.43 -11.59
CA SER A 294 -2.33 -12.10 -10.69
C SER A 294 -2.66 -13.58 -10.52
N GLN A 295 -1.63 -14.38 -10.22
CA GLN A 295 -1.81 -15.74 -9.71
C GLN A 295 -1.96 -15.77 -8.20
N PHE A 296 -1.78 -14.63 -7.56
CA PHE A 296 -1.92 -14.40 -6.13
C PHE A 296 -3.20 -13.65 -5.83
N VAL A 297 -3.79 -13.94 -4.67
CA VAL A 297 -4.92 -13.21 -4.14
C VAL A 297 -4.65 -12.81 -2.69
N TYR A 298 -5.05 -11.60 -2.33
CA TYR A 298 -5.16 -11.16 -0.95
C TYR A 298 -6.64 -11.05 -0.58
N ALA A 299 -7.05 -11.72 0.49
CA ALA A 299 -8.41 -11.67 0.96
C ALA A 299 -8.43 -11.29 2.44
N THR A 300 -9.17 -10.25 2.76
CA THR A 300 -9.35 -9.77 4.14
C THR A 300 -10.27 -10.67 4.96
N SER A 301 -11.12 -11.46 4.29
CA SER A 301 -12.01 -12.39 4.96
C SER A 301 -11.31 -13.69 5.32
N SER A 302 -11.68 -14.26 6.46
CA SER A 302 -11.20 -15.54 6.96
C SER A 302 -11.79 -16.75 6.22
N ASP A 303 -12.70 -16.54 5.26
CA ASP A 303 -13.30 -17.64 4.53
C ASP A 303 -12.27 -18.32 3.61
N PRO A 304 -11.95 -19.60 3.86
CA PRO A 304 -10.96 -20.33 3.08
C PRO A 304 -11.48 -20.83 1.73
N LEU A 305 -12.56 -20.27 1.20
CA LEU A 305 -13.10 -20.65 -0.10
C LEU A 305 -11.97 -20.76 -1.13
N ALA A 306 -11.91 -21.91 -1.77
CA ALA A 306 -11.06 -22.11 -2.92
C ALA A 306 -11.48 -21.13 -4.01
N LEU A 307 -10.74 -20.05 -4.14
CA LEU A 307 -10.99 -19.05 -5.19
C LEU A 307 -10.44 -19.63 -6.49
N PRO A 308 -11.28 -20.08 -7.43
CA PRO A 308 -10.82 -20.74 -8.63
C PRO A 308 -9.92 -19.82 -9.46
N GLY A 309 -8.81 -20.38 -9.93
CA GLY A 309 -7.87 -19.66 -10.78
C GLY A 309 -6.69 -19.00 -10.07
N TYR A 310 -6.63 -19.02 -8.74
CA TYR A 310 -5.47 -18.56 -7.97
C TYR A 310 -4.60 -19.73 -7.49
N ARG A 311 -3.29 -19.52 -7.56
CA ARG A 311 -2.30 -20.52 -7.11
C ARG A 311 -1.80 -20.25 -5.69
N ALA A 312 -1.89 -19.02 -5.21
CA ALA A 312 -1.51 -18.63 -3.87
C ALA A 312 -2.43 -17.57 -3.28
N ARG A 313 -2.65 -17.63 -1.97
CA ARG A 313 -3.49 -16.72 -1.20
C ARG A 313 -2.72 -16.19 0.01
N PHE A 314 -2.73 -14.87 0.18
CA PHE A 314 -2.28 -14.20 1.40
C PHE A 314 -3.43 -14.12 2.40
N LEU A 315 -3.15 -14.47 3.66
CA LEU A 315 -4.13 -14.50 4.74
C LEU A 315 -3.63 -13.70 5.93
N PRO A 316 -4.44 -12.82 6.52
CA PRO A 316 -4.14 -12.17 7.80
C PRO A 316 -4.40 -13.17 8.94
N LEU A 317 -3.50 -14.10 9.18
CA LEU A 317 -3.63 -15.10 10.27
C LEU A 317 -2.58 -14.81 11.34
N ALA A 318 -3.03 -14.75 12.61
CA ALA A 318 -2.22 -14.27 13.73
C ALA A 318 -1.07 -15.19 14.18
N ASP A 319 -1.05 -16.48 13.82
CA ASP A 319 -0.25 -17.44 14.58
C ASP A 319 0.71 -18.37 13.81
N SER A 320 0.87 -18.23 12.50
CA SER A 320 1.83 -19.06 11.78
C SER A 320 2.49 -18.37 10.60
N THR A 321 3.81 -18.32 10.62
CA THR A 321 4.68 -17.90 9.51
C THR A 321 4.87 -18.99 8.45
N HIS A 322 4.01 -19.99 8.43
CA HIS A 322 4.18 -21.14 7.56
C HIS A 322 3.47 -20.98 6.23
N LEU A 323 4.12 -21.48 5.20
CA LEU A 323 3.52 -21.68 3.90
C LEU A 323 2.77 -23.02 3.90
N ALA A 324 1.45 -22.98 3.81
CA ALA A 324 0.61 -24.17 3.75
C ALA A 324 0.05 -24.42 2.35
N ASN A 325 -0.39 -25.64 2.07
CA ASN A 325 -1.10 -26.00 0.84
C ASN A 325 -2.46 -26.60 1.19
N SER A 326 -3.53 -25.99 0.69
CA SER A 326 -4.89 -26.45 0.89
C SER A 326 -5.63 -26.52 -0.44
N GLY A 327 -6.12 -27.71 -0.82
CA GLY A 327 -6.90 -27.89 -2.04
C GLY A 327 -6.19 -27.48 -3.35
N GLY A 328 -4.86 -27.51 -3.38
CA GLY A 328 -4.06 -27.08 -4.53
C GLY A 328 -3.72 -25.58 -4.55
N THR A 329 -4.21 -24.81 -3.60
CA THR A 329 -3.88 -23.39 -3.40
C THR A 329 -2.88 -23.25 -2.25
N ARG A 330 -1.84 -22.44 -2.45
CA ARG A 330 -0.87 -22.11 -1.41
C ARG A 330 -1.44 -21.04 -0.49
N LEU A 331 -1.26 -21.22 0.80
CA LEU A 331 -1.66 -20.28 1.84
C LEU A 331 -0.42 -19.63 2.43
N ILE A 332 -0.32 -18.32 2.37
CA ILE A 332 0.78 -17.53 2.91
C ILE A 332 0.22 -16.72 4.08
N SER A 333 0.60 -17.13 5.31
CA SER A 333 0.19 -16.44 6.53
C SER A 333 1.01 -15.17 6.73
N LEU A 334 0.34 -14.06 7.02
CA LEU A 334 0.97 -12.79 7.34
C LEU A 334 1.23 -12.69 8.85
N PRO A 335 2.29 -11.98 9.29
CA PRO A 335 2.54 -11.76 10.70
C PRO A 335 1.46 -10.88 11.35
N SER A 336 1.44 -10.86 12.68
CA SER A 336 0.58 -9.95 13.44
C SER A 336 0.95 -8.49 13.15
N ALA A 337 -0.03 -7.60 13.11
CA ALA A 337 0.19 -6.17 12.92
C ALA A 337 1.05 -5.53 14.05
N ASP A 338 1.09 -6.16 15.23
CA ASP A 338 1.85 -5.68 16.40
C ASP A 338 3.27 -6.27 16.49
N ALA A 339 3.67 -7.10 15.52
CA ALA A 339 5.00 -7.71 15.53
C ALA A 339 6.09 -6.66 15.26
N VAL A 340 7.07 -6.56 16.16
CA VAL A 340 8.27 -5.73 15.95
C VAL A 340 9.28 -6.52 15.14
N GLU A 341 9.26 -6.32 13.81
CA GLU A 341 10.05 -7.12 12.88
C GLU A 341 11.31 -6.41 12.38
N ALA A 342 11.34 -5.09 12.46
CA ALA A 342 12.43 -4.25 12.02
C ALA A 342 12.85 -3.24 13.10
N THR A 343 14.13 -2.89 13.10
CA THR A 343 14.74 -1.88 13.96
C THR A 343 15.58 -0.92 13.12
N GLU A 344 16.11 0.13 13.73
CA GLU A 344 17.03 1.06 13.07
C GLU A 344 18.34 0.39 12.60
N ASP A 345 18.66 -0.78 13.17
CA ASP A 345 19.83 -1.58 12.82
C ASP A 345 19.53 -2.75 11.85
N GLY A 346 18.30 -2.82 11.31
CA GLY A 346 17.88 -3.87 10.38
C GLY A 346 16.79 -4.80 10.92
N PRO A 347 16.72 -6.06 10.48
CA PRO A 347 15.73 -7.02 10.99
C PRO A 347 15.90 -7.24 12.50
N SER A 348 14.78 -7.39 13.22
CA SER A 348 14.83 -7.68 14.67
C SER A 348 15.56 -9.00 14.95
N LEU A 349 16.03 -9.15 16.19
CA LEU A 349 16.72 -10.40 16.60
C LEU A 349 15.87 -11.64 16.38
N ASP A 350 14.55 -11.54 16.59
CA ASP A 350 13.64 -12.68 16.39
C ASP A 350 13.51 -13.03 14.92
N VAL A 351 13.49 -12.06 14.03
CA VAL A 351 13.52 -12.29 12.58
C VAL A 351 14.84 -12.92 12.17
N ARG A 352 15.99 -12.42 12.63
CA ARG A 352 17.32 -12.99 12.34
C ARG A 352 17.42 -14.44 12.83
N ARG A 353 16.92 -14.74 14.04
CA ARG A 353 16.81 -16.10 14.58
C ARG A 353 15.89 -17.00 13.75
N GLY A 354 14.75 -16.46 13.29
CA GLY A 354 13.84 -17.16 12.39
C GLY A 354 14.52 -17.52 11.08
N LEU A 355 15.26 -16.57 10.50
CA LEU A 355 15.98 -16.78 9.24
C LEU A 355 17.04 -17.88 9.35
N ILE A 356 17.90 -17.85 10.38
CA ILE A 356 18.92 -18.91 10.51
C ILE A 356 18.29 -20.27 10.78
N LYS A 357 17.24 -20.33 11.60
CA LYS A 357 16.48 -21.59 11.80
C LYS A 357 15.92 -22.12 10.49
N ALA A 358 15.33 -21.27 9.65
CA ALA A 358 14.84 -21.68 8.34
C ALA A 358 15.96 -22.15 7.40
N ALA A 359 17.14 -21.51 7.44
CA ALA A 359 18.28 -21.88 6.59
C ALA A 359 18.88 -23.25 6.95
N ILE A 360 18.91 -23.60 8.24
CA ILE A 360 19.47 -24.89 8.73
C ILE A 360 18.38 -25.96 8.90
N SER A 361 17.11 -25.61 8.78
CA SER A 361 15.99 -26.56 8.92
C SER A 361 16.10 -27.68 7.88
N PRO A 362 15.87 -28.92 8.29
CA PRO A 362 15.70 -30.02 7.34
C PRO A 362 14.37 -29.92 6.59
N ASP A 363 13.41 -29.13 7.09
CA ASP A 363 12.12 -28.90 6.46
C ASP A 363 12.19 -27.65 5.56
N PRO A 364 12.18 -27.84 4.23
CA PRO A 364 12.29 -26.71 3.28
C PRO A 364 11.03 -25.84 3.21
N THR A 365 10.03 -26.08 4.05
CA THR A 365 8.75 -25.36 4.06
C THR A 365 8.76 -24.13 4.99
N ASP A 366 9.80 -23.94 5.77
CA ASP A 366 9.93 -22.81 6.68
C ASP A 366 10.16 -21.52 5.89
N LEU A 367 9.16 -20.64 5.86
CA LEU A 367 9.18 -19.32 5.22
C LEU A 367 9.12 -18.25 6.31
N VAL A 368 10.06 -17.32 6.28
CA VAL A 368 10.00 -16.11 7.11
C VAL A 368 9.26 -15.03 6.33
N VAL A 369 8.20 -14.49 6.91
CA VAL A 369 7.46 -13.34 6.36
C VAL A 369 7.78 -12.11 7.19
N LEU A 370 8.28 -11.07 6.55
CA LEU A 370 8.67 -9.80 7.14
C LEU A 370 7.79 -8.70 6.55
N GLY A 371 7.27 -7.80 7.37
CA GLY A 371 6.47 -6.68 6.91
C GLY A 371 5.40 -6.25 7.90
N GLY A 372 4.37 -5.59 7.42
CA GLY A 372 3.31 -5.10 8.30
C GLY A 372 2.31 -4.19 7.60
N SER A 373 1.32 -3.73 8.39
CA SER A 373 0.44 -2.64 7.99
C SER A 373 1.23 -1.33 7.99
N LEU A 374 1.42 -0.69 6.83
CA LEU A 374 2.24 0.52 6.73
C LEU A 374 1.79 1.66 7.66
N PRO A 375 0.48 1.93 7.85
CA PRO A 375 0.04 2.99 8.75
C PRO A 375 0.22 2.68 10.24
N HIS A 376 0.31 1.40 10.61
CA HIS A 376 0.26 0.95 11.99
C HIS A 376 1.54 0.26 12.46
N SER A 377 2.49 0.03 11.56
CA SER A 377 3.75 -0.60 11.88
C SER A 377 4.87 0.42 12.10
N THR A 378 5.91 -0.02 12.77
CA THR A 378 7.15 0.74 12.94
C THR A 378 7.86 1.08 11.62
N TRP A 379 7.52 0.40 10.51
CA TRP A 379 8.06 0.67 9.18
C TRP A 379 7.77 2.07 8.65
N GLY A 380 6.67 2.70 9.13
CA GLY A 380 6.33 4.07 8.79
C GLY A 380 6.92 5.13 9.72
N ASP A 381 7.38 4.75 10.92
CA ASP A 381 7.74 5.71 11.97
C ASP A 381 9.21 6.16 11.94
N SER A 382 10.10 5.32 11.43
CA SER A 382 11.52 5.62 11.30
C SER A 382 12.09 4.97 10.04
N ASP A 383 13.33 5.30 9.68
CA ASP A 383 14.00 4.69 8.53
C ASP A 383 14.41 3.24 8.84
N MET A 384 13.42 2.35 8.97
CA MET A 384 13.65 0.92 9.21
C MET A 384 13.75 0.12 7.92
N ALA A 385 13.18 0.62 6.83
CA ALA A 385 13.15 -0.10 5.56
C ALA A 385 14.55 -0.24 4.95
N TYR A 386 15.31 0.86 4.87
CA TYR A 386 16.63 0.82 4.26
C TYR A 386 17.64 -0.03 5.03
N PRO A 387 17.80 0.11 6.36
CA PRO A 387 18.66 -0.78 7.13
C PRO A 387 18.30 -2.26 6.98
N THR A 388 17.00 -2.56 7.02
CA THR A 388 16.52 -3.94 6.87
C THR A 388 16.80 -4.49 5.47
N PHE A 389 16.54 -3.73 4.43
CA PHE A 389 16.79 -4.16 3.04
C PHE A 389 18.30 -4.29 2.77
N GLU A 390 19.10 -3.38 3.29
CA GLU A 390 20.56 -3.46 3.23
C GLU A 390 21.07 -4.73 3.92
N TRP A 391 20.58 -5.00 5.13
CA TRP A 391 20.97 -6.20 5.87
C TRP A 391 20.61 -7.48 5.10
N ILE A 392 19.39 -7.60 4.59
CA ILE A 392 18.95 -8.75 3.78
C ILE A 392 19.82 -8.91 2.53
N ALA A 393 20.06 -7.82 1.80
CA ALA A 393 20.87 -7.85 0.57
C ALA A 393 22.34 -8.19 0.84
N ALA A 394 22.86 -7.81 2.01
CA ALA A 394 24.23 -8.07 2.42
C ALA A 394 24.47 -9.50 2.92
N HIS A 395 23.40 -10.27 3.19
CA HIS A 395 23.49 -11.65 3.70
C HIS A 395 23.07 -12.67 2.64
N PRO A 396 24.01 -13.16 1.80
CA PRO A 396 23.69 -14.06 0.67
C PRO A 396 23.03 -15.40 1.06
N TRP A 397 23.10 -15.80 2.32
CA TRP A 397 22.40 -16.97 2.84
C TRP A 397 20.88 -16.70 3.04
N VAL A 398 20.45 -15.46 3.01
CA VAL A 398 19.03 -15.06 2.96
C VAL A 398 18.58 -15.03 1.50
N GLN A 399 17.44 -15.59 1.20
CA GLN A 399 16.87 -15.65 -0.15
C GLN A 399 15.54 -14.91 -0.21
N PRO A 400 15.52 -13.67 -0.67
CA PRO A 400 14.27 -12.97 -0.97
C PRO A 400 13.50 -13.70 -2.07
N LEU A 401 12.22 -14.01 -1.83
CA LEU A 401 11.38 -14.73 -2.77
C LEU A 401 10.58 -13.76 -3.65
N ALA A 402 10.76 -13.89 -4.95
CA ALA A 402 9.89 -13.25 -5.94
C ALA A 402 8.60 -14.06 -6.16
N GLY A 403 7.64 -13.49 -6.89
CA GLY A 403 6.36 -14.16 -7.14
C GLY A 403 6.48 -15.58 -7.71
N PRO A 404 7.26 -15.83 -8.78
CA PRO A 404 7.47 -17.18 -9.31
C PRO A 404 8.05 -18.16 -8.29
N ASP A 405 8.97 -17.69 -7.43
CA ASP A 405 9.60 -18.52 -6.40
C ASP A 405 8.59 -18.99 -5.36
N LEU A 406 7.72 -18.08 -4.91
CA LEU A 406 6.63 -18.40 -3.97
C LEU A 406 5.69 -19.49 -4.50
N LEU A 407 5.47 -19.54 -5.80
CA LEU A 407 4.60 -20.55 -6.43
C LEU A 407 5.25 -21.93 -6.54
N THR A 408 6.56 -22.01 -6.46
CA THR A 408 7.33 -23.26 -6.56
C THR A 408 7.94 -23.71 -5.25
N PHE A 409 8.01 -22.82 -4.26
CA PHE A 409 8.59 -23.12 -2.95
C PHE A 409 7.83 -24.29 -2.27
N PRO A 410 8.50 -25.23 -1.62
CA PRO A 410 7.84 -26.33 -0.89
C PRO A 410 6.85 -25.83 0.15
N ALA A 411 5.73 -26.51 0.34
CA ALA A 411 4.67 -26.11 1.28
C ALA A 411 4.13 -27.34 2.03
N GLN A 412 3.84 -27.18 3.30
CA GLN A 412 3.18 -28.21 4.11
C GLN A 412 1.72 -28.37 3.69
N THR A 413 1.18 -29.57 3.75
CA THR A 413 -0.26 -29.81 3.54
C THR A 413 -1.01 -29.55 4.84
N GLN A 414 -1.88 -28.57 4.85
CA GLN A 414 -2.70 -28.22 6.00
C GLN A 414 -4.17 -28.13 5.60
N GLN A 415 -5.07 -28.68 6.42
CA GLN A 415 -6.49 -28.40 6.32
C GLN A 415 -6.81 -27.11 7.07
N VAL A 416 -7.23 -26.10 6.36
CA VAL A 416 -7.74 -24.86 6.97
C VAL A 416 -9.20 -25.06 7.27
N LEU A 417 -9.57 -24.98 8.54
CA LEU A 417 -10.96 -25.00 8.98
C LEU A 417 -11.58 -23.65 8.75
N SER A 418 -12.65 -23.60 7.96
CA SER A 418 -13.42 -22.37 7.74
C SER A 418 -14.28 -22.03 8.94
N THR A 419 -14.20 -20.79 9.38
CA THR A 419 -15.20 -20.23 10.29
C THR A 419 -16.17 -19.40 9.44
N PRO A 420 -17.47 -19.73 9.38
CA PRO A 420 -18.41 -18.97 8.59
C PRO A 420 -18.56 -17.55 9.13
N ALA A 421 -18.44 -16.54 8.28
CA ALA A 421 -18.76 -15.17 8.62
C ALA A 421 -20.29 -15.03 8.81
N ALA A 422 -20.71 -14.47 9.94
CA ALA A 422 -22.07 -14.55 10.42
C ALA A 422 -22.90 -13.27 10.21
N ILE A 423 -22.63 -12.45 9.20
CA ILE A 423 -23.45 -11.25 8.96
C ILE A 423 -23.94 -11.27 7.51
N LYS A 424 -25.28 -11.43 7.34
CA LYS A 424 -25.95 -11.13 6.06
C LYS A 424 -26.28 -9.65 6.05
N PRO A 425 -25.62 -8.85 5.21
CA PRO A 425 -26.02 -7.46 4.99
C PRO A 425 -27.34 -7.40 4.21
N SER A 426 -28.20 -6.44 4.54
CA SER A 426 -29.56 -6.31 4.01
C SER A 426 -29.65 -6.17 2.48
N TRP A 427 -28.63 -5.62 1.82
CA TRP A 427 -28.66 -5.33 0.38
C TRP A 427 -28.13 -6.44 -0.54
N LEU A 428 -27.57 -7.50 0.01
CA LEU A 428 -26.86 -8.51 -0.79
C LEU A 428 -27.77 -9.30 -1.75
N GLU A 429 -29.00 -9.63 -1.30
CA GLU A 429 -29.95 -10.38 -2.13
C GLU A 429 -30.51 -9.49 -3.26
N ASP A 430 -30.76 -8.22 -2.96
CA ASP A 430 -31.23 -7.24 -3.94
C ASP A 430 -30.19 -6.97 -5.01
N LEU A 431 -28.92 -6.81 -4.61
CA LEU A 431 -27.80 -6.66 -5.53
C LEU A 431 -27.63 -7.86 -6.47
N ARG A 432 -27.79 -9.08 -5.95
CA ARG A 432 -27.70 -10.31 -6.76
C ARG A 432 -28.84 -10.48 -7.75
N SER A 433 -30.00 -9.95 -7.43
CA SER A 433 -31.20 -10.03 -8.26
C SER A 433 -31.36 -8.85 -9.23
N ALA A 434 -30.55 -7.80 -9.05
CA ALA A 434 -30.63 -6.59 -9.84
C ALA A 434 -30.27 -6.82 -11.33
N PRO A 435 -30.84 -6.03 -12.26
CA PRO A 435 -30.48 -6.12 -13.67
C PRO A 435 -29.01 -5.74 -13.87
N GLU A 436 -28.31 -6.46 -14.72
CA GLU A 436 -26.92 -6.20 -15.01
C GLU A 436 -26.74 -4.95 -15.89
N ASN A 437 -26.26 -3.86 -15.29
CA ASN A 437 -25.93 -2.61 -15.98
C ASN A 437 -24.88 -1.81 -15.17
N VAL A 438 -24.41 -0.69 -15.72
CA VAL A 438 -23.39 0.19 -15.09
C VAL A 438 -23.84 0.70 -13.71
N VAL A 439 -25.15 1.01 -13.53
CA VAL A 439 -25.66 1.50 -12.24
C VAL A 439 -25.62 0.40 -11.18
N THR A 440 -25.95 -0.84 -11.55
CA THR A 440 -25.76 -2.01 -10.65
C THR A 440 -24.30 -2.21 -10.29
N GLN A 441 -23.38 -1.98 -11.23
CA GLN A 441 -21.95 -2.04 -10.92
C GLN A 441 -21.54 -0.94 -9.93
N SER A 442 -22.09 0.27 -10.05
CA SER A 442 -21.87 1.34 -9.07
C SER A 442 -22.44 0.97 -7.69
N ALA A 443 -23.61 0.34 -7.64
CA ALA A 443 -24.21 -0.16 -6.41
C ALA A 443 -23.33 -1.23 -5.73
N TRP A 444 -22.81 -2.19 -6.50
CA TRP A 444 -21.86 -3.18 -6.01
C TRP A 444 -20.57 -2.55 -5.50
N GLN A 445 -19.97 -1.63 -6.25
CA GLN A 445 -18.74 -0.95 -5.83
C GLN A 445 -18.95 -0.19 -4.52
N THR A 446 -20.06 0.53 -4.39
CA THR A 446 -20.46 1.23 -3.16
C THR A 446 -20.59 0.25 -1.99
N TYR A 447 -21.35 -0.83 -2.20
CA TYR A 447 -21.56 -1.86 -1.20
C TYR A 447 -20.24 -2.51 -0.72
N LEU A 448 -19.44 -2.99 -1.66
CA LEU A 448 -18.16 -3.64 -1.34
C LEU A 448 -17.22 -2.71 -0.60
N THR A 449 -17.13 -1.45 -1.03
CA THR A 449 -16.23 -0.47 -0.39
C THR A 449 -16.69 -0.13 1.03
N LEU A 450 -17.98 0.07 1.24
CA LEU A 450 -18.53 0.40 2.55
C LEU A 450 -18.50 -0.79 3.51
N THR A 451 -18.70 -2.02 3.03
CA THR A 451 -18.73 -3.22 3.88
C THR A 451 -17.37 -3.84 4.13
N ALA A 452 -16.34 -3.48 3.35
CA ALA A 452 -14.97 -3.92 3.57
C ALA A 452 -14.34 -3.38 4.87
N ALA A 453 -14.97 -2.37 5.49
CA ALA A 453 -14.46 -1.70 6.68
C ALA A 453 -14.72 -2.48 7.97
N THR A 454 -13.67 -2.72 8.73
CA THR A 454 -13.80 -2.90 10.18
C THR A 454 -13.87 -1.51 10.83
N ALA A 455 -15.07 -1.04 11.14
CA ALA A 455 -15.27 0.29 11.65
C ALA A 455 -15.42 0.32 13.17
N ASP A 456 -14.91 1.35 13.82
CA ASP A 456 -15.38 1.72 15.14
C ASP A 456 -16.86 2.19 15.08
N THR A 457 -17.49 2.42 16.22
CA THR A 457 -18.91 2.72 16.29
C THR A 457 -19.33 3.97 15.51
N GLN A 458 -18.47 4.99 15.40
CA GLN A 458 -18.74 6.21 14.63
C GLN A 458 -18.70 5.93 13.13
N LEU A 459 -17.69 5.19 12.69
CA LEU A 459 -17.59 4.75 11.30
C LEU A 459 -18.74 3.84 10.88
N GLN A 460 -19.21 2.96 11.76
CA GLN A 460 -20.38 2.12 11.49
C GLN A 460 -21.64 2.96 11.23
N ALA A 461 -21.84 4.04 11.98
CA ALA A 461 -22.97 4.94 11.75
C ALA A 461 -22.86 5.64 10.38
N LEU A 462 -21.67 6.17 10.03
CA LEU A 462 -21.43 6.75 8.71
C LEU A 462 -21.57 5.74 7.58
N GLN A 463 -21.03 4.54 7.76
CA GLN A 463 -21.19 3.46 6.79
C GLN A 463 -22.67 3.18 6.53
N SER A 464 -23.48 3.05 7.60
CA SER A 464 -24.91 2.83 7.49
C SER A 464 -25.60 4.01 6.81
N ALA A 465 -25.20 5.25 7.12
CA ALA A 465 -25.76 6.45 6.50
C ALA A 465 -25.52 6.52 4.98
N TYR A 466 -24.37 6.00 4.52
CA TYR A 466 -24.08 5.96 3.08
C TYR A 466 -24.50 4.65 2.40
N LEU A 467 -24.69 3.57 3.16
CA LEU A 467 -25.06 2.27 2.60
C LEU A 467 -26.48 2.29 2.01
N GLY A 468 -27.36 3.14 2.53
CA GLY A 468 -28.73 3.34 1.99
C GLY A 468 -28.75 3.74 0.52
N GLN A 469 -27.73 4.47 0.03
CA GLN A 469 -27.67 4.81 -1.39
C GLN A 469 -27.56 3.59 -2.33
N VAL A 470 -27.17 2.41 -1.81
CA VAL A 470 -27.19 1.17 -2.59
C VAL A 470 -28.62 0.87 -3.08
N GLY A 471 -29.62 1.04 -2.22
CA GLY A 471 -31.02 0.86 -2.62
C GLY A 471 -31.49 1.91 -3.63
N GLU A 472 -31.07 3.18 -3.48
CA GLU A 472 -31.37 4.22 -4.47
C GLU A 472 -30.75 3.89 -5.84
N LEU A 473 -29.49 3.41 -5.86
CA LEU A 473 -28.80 2.95 -7.07
C LEU A 473 -29.50 1.74 -7.68
N LEU A 474 -30.01 0.80 -6.88
CA LEU A 474 -30.79 -0.34 -7.36
C LEU A 474 -32.16 0.10 -7.96
N GLY A 475 -32.79 1.11 -7.37
CA GLY A 475 -33.97 1.76 -7.94
C GLY A 475 -33.68 2.33 -9.34
N ALA A 476 -32.60 3.06 -9.49
CA ALA A 476 -32.14 3.59 -10.78
C ALA A 476 -31.77 2.46 -11.77
N ALA A 477 -31.08 1.40 -11.33
CA ALA A 477 -30.73 0.26 -12.16
C ALA A 477 -31.97 -0.48 -12.73
N ASN A 478 -33.05 -0.60 -11.92
CA ASN A 478 -34.32 -1.15 -12.35
C ASN A 478 -35.01 -0.24 -13.34
N TRP A 479 -34.98 1.08 -13.11
CA TRP A 479 -35.52 2.05 -14.07
C TRP A 479 -34.77 1.99 -15.41
N VAL A 480 -33.46 1.90 -15.43
CA VAL A 480 -32.64 1.74 -16.66
C VAL A 480 -33.15 0.57 -17.52
N LYS A 481 -33.56 -0.53 -16.90
CA LYS A 481 -34.13 -1.69 -17.59
C LYS A 481 -35.52 -1.42 -18.20
N ASN A 482 -36.39 -0.71 -17.48
CA ASN A 482 -37.80 -0.61 -17.83
C ASN A 482 -38.22 0.78 -18.33
N ARG A 483 -37.51 1.86 -17.99
CA ARG A 483 -37.75 3.27 -18.35
C ARG A 483 -39.18 3.73 -18.18
N THR A 484 -39.83 3.25 -17.12
CA THR A 484 -41.24 3.58 -16.87
C THR A 484 -41.37 4.96 -16.26
N PRO A 485 -42.13 5.89 -16.86
CA PRO A 485 -42.41 7.19 -16.22
C PRO A 485 -43.08 6.98 -14.87
N ARG A 486 -42.61 7.74 -13.86
CA ARG A 486 -43.07 7.61 -12.48
C ARG A 486 -43.00 8.95 -11.76
N THR A 487 -44.04 9.26 -10.98
CA THR A 487 -44.06 10.42 -10.09
C THR A 487 -44.87 10.01 -8.86
N ASP A 488 -44.20 9.51 -7.85
CA ASP A 488 -44.82 9.03 -6.59
C ASP A 488 -43.81 9.04 -5.44
N CYS A 489 -44.28 8.80 -4.20
CA CYS A 489 -43.48 8.76 -2.97
C CYS A 489 -43.95 7.53 -2.17
N THR A 490 -43.69 6.33 -2.67
CA THR A 490 -44.21 5.09 -2.10
C THR A 490 -43.15 4.09 -1.67
N ASP A 491 -41.93 4.20 -2.16
CA ASP A 491 -40.84 3.22 -1.92
C ASP A 491 -39.83 3.78 -0.93
N ASP A 492 -39.55 3.01 0.10
CA ASP A 492 -38.42 3.23 0.98
C ASP A 492 -37.17 2.58 0.34
N LEU A 493 -36.49 3.34 -0.53
CA LEU A 493 -35.38 2.83 -1.32
C LEU A 493 -34.10 2.68 -0.50
N ASN A 494 -33.89 3.57 0.47
CA ASN A 494 -32.68 3.63 1.26
C ASN A 494 -32.75 2.83 2.56
N GLY A 495 -33.98 2.31 2.93
CA GLY A 495 -34.19 1.47 4.09
C GLY A 495 -34.23 2.21 5.43
N ASP A 496 -34.53 3.52 5.42
CA ASP A 496 -34.57 4.35 6.65
C ASP A 496 -35.93 4.42 7.32
N GLY A 497 -36.96 3.81 6.70
CA GLY A 497 -38.34 3.80 7.18
C GLY A 497 -39.18 4.96 6.65
N HIS A 498 -38.63 5.80 5.79
CA HIS A 498 -39.34 6.87 5.08
C HIS A 498 -39.36 6.59 3.59
N ALA A 499 -40.43 6.87 2.91
CA ALA A 499 -40.52 6.65 1.48
C ALA A 499 -39.89 7.82 0.72
N GLU A 500 -38.94 7.52 -0.19
CA GLU A 500 -38.45 8.48 -1.15
C GLU A 500 -39.49 8.81 -2.22
N CYS A 501 -39.33 10.00 -2.80
CA CYS A 501 -40.12 10.41 -3.96
C CYS A 501 -39.30 10.17 -5.24
N ILE A 502 -39.94 9.51 -6.21
CA ILE A 502 -39.31 9.27 -7.52
C ILE A 502 -39.97 10.21 -8.55
N LEU A 503 -39.13 10.87 -9.32
CA LEU A 503 -39.50 11.65 -10.47
C LEU A 503 -38.75 11.12 -11.69
N ALA A 504 -39.44 10.41 -12.56
CA ALA A 504 -38.82 9.72 -13.69
C ALA A 504 -39.66 9.83 -14.97
N ASN A 505 -38.98 9.89 -16.10
CA ASN A 505 -39.54 9.72 -17.43
C ASN A 505 -38.74 8.67 -18.24
N GLN A 506 -38.72 8.71 -19.54
CA GLN A 506 -37.99 7.76 -20.37
C GLN A 506 -36.48 8.07 -20.45
N GLU A 507 -36.06 9.27 -20.09
CA GLU A 507 -34.67 9.77 -20.22
C GLU A 507 -34.02 10.07 -18.88
N TYR A 508 -34.82 10.44 -17.86
CA TYR A 508 -34.33 10.89 -16.56
C TYR A 508 -34.94 10.11 -15.41
N PHE A 509 -34.12 9.94 -14.36
CA PHE A 509 -34.52 9.32 -13.08
C PHE A 509 -33.93 10.14 -11.92
N ALA A 510 -34.79 10.63 -11.05
CA ALA A 510 -34.42 11.39 -9.86
C ALA A 510 -34.99 10.75 -8.61
N VAL A 511 -34.19 10.64 -7.56
CA VAL A 511 -34.60 10.26 -6.21
C VAL A 511 -34.59 11.50 -5.34
N LEU A 512 -35.72 11.77 -4.70
CA LEU A 512 -35.93 12.94 -3.85
C LEU A 512 -36.31 12.47 -2.44
N GLU A 513 -35.46 12.84 -1.49
CA GLU A 513 -35.66 12.52 -0.07
C GLU A 513 -36.52 13.57 0.61
N PRO A 514 -37.66 13.19 1.23
CA PRO A 514 -38.55 14.13 1.95
C PRO A 514 -37.86 14.81 3.13
N VAL A 515 -36.91 14.13 3.81
CA VAL A 515 -36.13 14.73 4.87
C VAL A 515 -35.12 15.70 4.24
N GLY A 516 -35.29 16.98 4.51
CA GLY A 516 -34.50 18.06 3.88
C GLY A 516 -34.98 18.45 2.48
N ALA A 517 -35.95 17.74 1.91
CA ALA A 517 -36.41 17.92 0.52
C ALA A 517 -35.24 17.97 -0.46
N ARG A 518 -34.42 16.91 -0.47
CA ARG A 518 -33.12 16.82 -1.14
C ARG A 518 -33.20 15.96 -2.40
N LEU A 519 -32.45 16.30 -3.42
CA LEU A 519 -32.19 15.42 -4.56
C LEU A 519 -30.95 14.55 -4.20
N THR A 520 -31.18 13.25 -3.99
CA THR A 520 -30.11 12.34 -3.54
C THR A 520 -29.40 11.67 -4.69
N GLN A 521 -30.13 11.32 -5.76
CA GLN A 521 -29.59 10.73 -6.99
C GLN A 521 -30.25 11.34 -8.21
N PHE A 522 -29.46 11.56 -9.28
CA PHE A 522 -29.98 11.96 -10.57
C PHE A 522 -29.21 11.32 -11.70
N PHE A 523 -29.97 10.65 -12.57
CA PHE A 523 -29.47 9.92 -13.74
C PHE A 523 -30.13 10.40 -15.00
N TYR A 524 -29.41 10.34 -16.11
CA TYR A 524 -29.98 10.36 -17.44
C TYR A 524 -29.50 9.16 -18.25
N ILE A 525 -30.18 8.88 -19.37
CA ILE A 525 -29.79 7.81 -20.28
C ILE A 525 -29.77 8.34 -21.71
N ASP A 526 -28.71 8.05 -22.44
CA ASP A 526 -28.54 8.36 -23.84
C ASP A 526 -28.20 7.08 -24.66
N GLU A 527 -27.66 7.25 -25.86
CA GLU A 527 -27.24 6.15 -26.75
C GLU A 527 -26.05 5.36 -26.20
N ASN A 528 -25.24 5.95 -25.32
CA ASN A 528 -24.07 5.33 -24.68
C ASN A 528 -24.44 4.58 -23.40
N GLY A 529 -25.63 4.82 -22.85
CA GLY A 529 -26.13 4.17 -21.65
C GLY A 529 -26.55 5.13 -20.54
N PRO A 530 -26.69 4.63 -19.31
CA PRO A 530 -27.05 5.44 -18.17
C PRO A 530 -25.86 6.20 -17.60
N HIS A 531 -26.06 7.46 -17.27
CA HIS A 531 -25.08 8.37 -16.68
C HIS A 531 -25.58 8.94 -15.36
N GLN A 532 -24.73 8.95 -14.34
CA GLN A 532 -25.01 9.60 -13.07
C GLN A 532 -24.54 11.05 -13.11
N LEU A 533 -25.36 11.97 -12.62
CA LEU A 533 -25.04 13.39 -12.54
C LEU A 533 -24.94 13.91 -11.10
N VAL A 534 -25.80 13.41 -10.21
CA VAL A 534 -25.87 13.79 -8.81
C VAL A 534 -25.76 12.57 -7.92
N GLY A 535 -25.04 12.70 -6.87
CA GLY A 535 -24.74 11.73 -5.83
C GLY A 535 -23.36 12.09 -5.26
N PRO A 536 -22.91 11.34 -4.31
CA PRO A 536 -23.62 10.49 -3.38
C PRO A 536 -24.44 11.27 -2.36
N SER A 537 -25.22 10.56 -1.60
CA SER A 537 -25.98 11.13 -0.49
C SER A 537 -25.81 10.31 0.77
N SER A 538 -25.86 10.98 1.93
CA SER A 538 -25.94 10.29 3.21
C SER A 538 -27.42 10.15 3.62
N GLN A 539 -27.77 8.95 4.02
CA GLN A 539 -29.05 8.68 4.65
C GLN A 539 -29.13 9.40 6.00
N PHE A 540 -30.34 9.84 6.36
CA PHE A 540 -30.61 10.30 7.72
C PHE A 540 -30.59 9.12 8.69
N VAL A 541 -29.74 9.16 9.70
CA VAL A 541 -29.68 8.12 10.73
C VAL A 541 -30.60 8.50 11.89
N VAL A 542 -31.80 7.93 11.92
CA VAL A 542 -32.72 8.05 13.04
C VAL A 542 -32.18 7.19 14.19
N GLY A 543 -31.95 7.79 15.36
CA GLY A 543 -31.65 7.05 16.58
C GLY A 543 -30.18 6.99 17.02
N LEU A 544 -29.33 7.85 16.51
CA LEU A 544 -28.05 8.11 17.20
C LEU A 544 -28.34 8.64 18.60
N SER A 545 -27.75 7.99 19.60
CA SER A 545 -27.99 8.29 21.01
C SER A 545 -27.48 9.69 21.41
N ASP A 546 -26.65 10.29 20.61
CA ASP A 546 -26.20 11.69 20.73
C ASP A 546 -26.26 12.39 19.38
N PRO A 547 -27.37 13.05 19.07
CA PRO A 547 -27.47 13.87 17.87
C PRO A 547 -26.39 14.96 17.81
N SER A 548 -25.71 15.32 18.89
CA SER A 548 -24.67 16.35 18.90
C SER A 548 -23.41 15.97 18.13
N GLU A 549 -23.19 14.69 17.84
CA GLU A 549 -22.02 14.23 17.08
C GLU A 549 -22.15 14.41 15.57
N TRP A 550 -23.38 14.64 15.05
CA TRP A 550 -23.68 14.60 13.60
C TRP A 550 -24.53 15.79 13.11
N HIS A 551 -24.47 16.93 13.78
CA HIS A 551 -25.32 18.09 13.47
C HIS A 551 -24.70 19.06 12.47
N PRO A 552 -25.00 18.95 11.17
CA PRO A 552 -24.71 20.01 10.21
C PRO A 552 -25.44 21.34 10.55
N GLU A 553 -26.52 21.29 11.31
CA GLU A 553 -27.29 22.46 11.77
C GLU A 553 -26.56 23.37 12.77
N ARG A 554 -25.48 22.90 13.40
CA ARG A 554 -24.65 23.71 14.31
C ARG A 554 -23.56 24.53 13.63
N GLY A 555 -23.59 24.68 12.33
CA GLY A 555 -22.56 25.33 11.54
C GLY A 555 -21.39 24.39 11.20
N GLU A 556 -21.49 23.13 11.50
CA GLU A 556 -20.62 22.05 11.03
C GLU A 556 -20.92 21.71 9.56
N ALA A 557 -21.51 22.62 8.82
CA ALA A 557 -21.57 22.62 7.36
C ALA A 557 -20.16 22.51 6.72
N ALA A 558 -19.13 22.52 7.56
CA ALA A 558 -17.76 22.30 7.19
C ALA A 558 -17.28 20.85 7.38
N ASP A 559 -18.12 19.91 7.90
CA ASP A 559 -17.71 18.51 7.89
C ASP A 559 -17.85 17.96 6.46
N PRO A 560 -16.73 17.80 5.73
CA PRO A 560 -16.76 17.32 4.35
C PRO A 560 -17.21 15.87 4.25
N SER A 561 -17.31 15.16 5.38
CA SER A 561 -17.68 13.74 5.42
C SER A 561 -19.18 13.50 5.26
N VAL A 562 -20.01 14.52 5.47
CA VAL A 562 -21.46 14.40 5.34
C VAL A 562 -21.94 15.18 4.12
N ILE A 563 -22.41 14.46 3.11
CA ILE A 563 -23.05 15.02 1.93
C ILE A 563 -24.51 14.56 1.89
N PRO A 564 -25.41 15.40 2.35
CA PRO A 564 -26.81 14.97 2.49
C PRO A 564 -27.56 14.85 1.15
N GLY A 565 -27.04 15.39 0.06
CA GLY A 565 -27.66 15.41 -1.26
C GLY A 565 -27.75 16.84 -1.84
N ALA A 566 -28.20 16.96 -3.08
CA ALA A 566 -28.34 18.25 -3.74
C ALA A 566 -29.52 19.04 -3.18
N PHE A 567 -29.34 20.33 -3.10
CA PHE A 567 -30.32 21.30 -2.55
C PHE A 567 -30.63 21.09 -1.06
N ALA A 568 -29.77 20.37 -0.34
CA ALA A 568 -29.82 20.34 1.11
C ALA A 568 -29.50 21.70 1.69
N ASP A 569 -30.30 22.14 2.65
CA ASP A 569 -30.13 23.44 3.29
C ASP A 569 -29.00 23.39 4.31
N ASN A 570 -28.29 24.50 4.50
CA ASN A 570 -27.29 24.62 5.56
C ASN A 570 -27.92 24.64 6.98
N THR A 571 -29.22 24.94 7.08
CA THR A 571 -30.00 24.86 8.32
C THR A 571 -31.28 24.10 8.05
N GLY A 572 -31.66 23.21 8.95
CA GLY A 572 -32.86 22.40 8.79
C GLY A 572 -32.71 21.27 7.74
N THR A 573 -31.49 20.82 7.47
CA THR A 573 -31.20 19.69 6.55
C THR A 573 -32.02 18.45 6.89
N TRP A 574 -32.29 18.23 8.18
CA TRP A 574 -33.03 17.07 8.69
C TRP A 574 -34.52 17.38 8.98
N THR A 575 -35.04 18.53 8.51
CA THR A 575 -36.48 18.84 8.63
C THR A 575 -37.25 17.94 7.68
N ASN A 576 -38.29 17.32 8.20
CA ASN A 576 -39.19 16.51 7.37
C ASN A 576 -40.17 17.40 6.60
N TYR A 577 -40.11 17.33 5.28
CA TYR A 577 -41.00 18.07 4.37
C TYR A 577 -42.15 17.21 3.94
N THR A 578 -43.32 17.83 3.73
CA THR A 578 -44.49 17.14 3.19
C THR A 578 -44.46 17.20 1.67
N PRO A 579 -44.35 16.07 0.96
CA PRO A 579 -44.44 16.03 -0.49
C PRO A 579 -45.86 16.21 -1.00
N THR A 580 -46.01 16.91 -2.09
CA THR A 580 -47.28 17.03 -2.85
C THR A 580 -46.99 16.74 -4.31
N ILE A 581 -47.54 15.64 -4.80
CA ILE A 581 -47.39 15.23 -6.20
C ILE A 581 -48.26 16.15 -7.09
N ARG A 582 -47.64 16.64 -8.18
CA ARG A 582 -48.27 17.46 -9.20
C ARG A 582 -48.18 16.79 -10.56
N THR A 583 -48.90 17.27 -11.53
CA THR A 583 -48.85 16.74 -12.91
C THR A 583 -47.51 16.96 -13.58
N ASP A 584 -46.73 17.92 -13.13
CA ASP A 584 -45.46 18.37 -13.74
C ASP A 584 -44.25 18.23 -12.78
N GLY A 585 -44.45 17.62 -11.60
CA GLY A 585 -43.36 17.45 -10.65
C GLY A 585 -43.81 17.18 -9.22
N ILE A 586 -42.93 17.41 -8.26
CA ILE A 586 -43.16 17.19 -6.83
C ILE A 586 -42.81 18.48 -6.08
N THR A 587 -43.70 18.92 -5.23
CA THR A 587 -43.54 20.09 -4.36
C THR A 587 -43.37 19.63 -2.92
N PHE A 588 -42.35 20.06 -2.27
CA PHE A 588 -42.05 19.80 -0.86
C PHE A 588 -42.26 21.08 -0.05
N THR A 589 -43.02 20.98 1.02
CA THR A 589 -43.30 22.09 1.92
C THR A 589 -42.83 21.76 3.32
N ASN A 590 -42.05 22.60 3.95
CA ASN A 590 -41.62 22.40 5.33
C ASN A 590 -42.78 22.67 6.32
N PRO A 591 -42.71 22.21 7.59
CA PRO A 591 -43.83 22.27 8.52
C PRO A 591 -44.38 23.66 8.81
N ASP A 592 -43.58 24.70 8.74
CA ASP A 592 -43.98 26.09 8.99
C ASP A 592 -44.31 26.88 7.70
N ASN A 593 -44.29 26.24 6.55
CA ASN A 593 -44.49 26.82 5.21
C ASN A 593 -43.52 27.95 4.83
N SER A 594 -42.38 28.08 5.55
CA SER A 594 -41.41 29.13 5.26
C SER A 594 -40.49 28.77 4.06
N ARG A 595 -40.47 27.48 3.68
CA ARG A 595 -39.63 26.95 2.59
C ARG A 595 -40.47 25.98 1.74
N VAL A 596 -40.39 26.22 0.43
CA VAL A 596 -41.07 25.34 -0.54
C VAL A 596 -40.06 25.05 -1.67
N LYS A 597 -39.86 23.77 -1.97
CA LYS A 597 -39.03 23.32 -3.09
C LYS A 597 -39.91 22.57 -4.09
N THR A 598 -39.91 22.99 -5.35
CA THR A 598 -40.60 22.30 -6.43
C THR A 598 -39.61 21.76 -7.44
N TYR A 599 -39.62 20.46 -7.62
CA TYR A 599 -38.78 19.75 -8.57
C TYR A 599 -39.57 19.37 -9.80
N ARG A 600 -38.98 19.59 -11.00
CA ARG A 600 -39.59 19.25 -12.30
C ARG A 600 -38.51 18.72 -13.24
N LEU A 601 -38.84 17.68 -13.99
CA LEU A 601 -38.01 17.30 -15.14
C LEU A 601 -38.25 18.31 -16.27
N THR A 602 -37.17 18.71 -16.91
CA THR A 602 -37.16 19.54 -18.11
C THR A 602 -36.72 18.70 -19.31
N GLU A 603 -36.67 19.28 -20.50
CA GLU A 603 -36.17 18.61 -21.72
C GLU A 603 -34.70 18.19 -21.58
N ASN A 604 -33.89 18.92 -20.79
CA ASN A 604 -32.45 18.73 -20.70
C ASN A 604 -31.95 18.37 -19.30
N GLY A 605 -32.84 18.11 -18.34
CA GLY A 605 -32.41 17.80 -16.98
C GLY A 605 -33.50 17.94 -15.91
N ILE A 606 -33.14 18.48 -14.75
CA ILE A 606 -34.03 18.72 -13.62
C ILE A 606 -33.94 20.18 -13.14
N GLN A 607 -35.07 20.81 -12.93
CA GLN A 607 -35.19 22.16 -12.39
C GLN A 607 -35.72 22.10 -10.94
N VAL A 608 -35.19 22.95 -10.07
CA VAL A 608 -35.76 23.26 -8.78
C VAL A 608 -36.14 24.73 -8.70
N LEU A 609 -37.35 24.99 -8.27
CA LEU A 609 -37.79 26.31 -7.82
C LEU A 609 -37.82 26.29 -6.29
N TYR A 610 -36.94 27.08 -5.67
CA TYR A 610 -36.81 27.17 -4.23
C TYR A 610 -37.34 28.50 -3.73
N GLN A 611 -38.51 28.44 -3.08
CA GLN A 611 -39.18 29.60 -2.49
C GLN A 611 -38.83 29.69 -1.00
N VAL A 612 -38.19 30.77 -0.62
CA VAL A 612 -37.76 31.03 0.74
C VAL A 612 -37.79 32.53 1.05
N HIS A 613 -38.05 32.87 2.31
CA HIS A 613 -38.18 34.26 2.77
C HIS A 613 -36.97 34.75 3.59
N SER A 614 -35.92 33.95 3.67
CA SER A 614 -34.70 34.25 4.42
C SER A 614 -33.47 33.84 3.58
N PRO A 615 -32.27 34.38 3.87
CA PRO A 615 -31.06 33.92 3.22
C PRO A 615 -30.86 32.41 3.37
N VAL A 616 -30.47 31.77 2.30
CA VAL A 616 -30.23 30.33 2.24
C VAL A 616 -28.92 30.04 1.50
N SER A 617 -28.21 29.03 1.97
CA SER A 617 -27.09 28.40 1.28
C SER A 617 -27.39 26.93 1.08
N THR A 618 -27.23 26.43 -0.14
CA THR A 618 -27.47 25.03 -0.46
C THR A 618 -26.36 24.48 -1.33
N ARG A 619 -26.08 23.18 -1.21
CA ARG A 619 -24.98 22.50 -1.94
C ARG A 619 -25.55 21.49 -2.94
N ILE A 620 -24.83 21.31 -4.03
CA ILE A 620 -25.12 20.34 -5.08
C ILE A 620 -23.88 19.48 -5.29
N PRO A 621 -23.87 18.22 -4.82
CA PRO A 621 -22.79 17.27 -5.10
C PRO A 621 -23.00 16.69 -6.50
N LEU A 622 -22.06 16.94 -7.38
CA LEU A 622 -22.03 16.40 -8.74
C LEU A 622 -21.09 15.20 -8.78
N ALA A 623 -21.62 14.01 -8.99
CA ALA A 623 -20.88 12.76 -9.14
C ALA A 623 -21.07 12.23 -10.56
N LEU A 624 -20.17 12.62 -11.46
CA LEU A 624 -20.28 12.25 -12.86
C LEU A 624 -19.66 10.88 -13.09
N ASP A 625 -20.50 9.90 -13.37
CA ASP A 625 -20.13 8.52 -13.72
C ASP A 625 -19.01 7.92 -12.83
N PRO A 626 -19.24 7.75 -11.52
CA PRO A 626 -18.20 7.27 -10.60
C PRO A 626 -17.59 5.94 -11.03
N GLN A 627 -18.35 5.08 -11.69
CA GLN A 627 -17.87 3.77 -12.15
C GLN A 627 -16.75 3.89 -13.19
N ALA A 628 -16.75 4.94 -14.01
CA ALA A 628 -15.67 5.20 -14.96
C ALA A 628 -14.33 5.42 -14.23
N PHE A 629 -14.36 6.13 -13.11
CA PHE A 629 -13.17 6.38 -12.27
C PHE A 629 -12.54 5.09 -11.73
N TYR A 630 -13.34 4.13 -11.35
CA TYR A 630 -12.86 2.83 -10.84
C TYR A 630 -12.42 1.87 -11.94
N SER A 631 -12.74 2.17 -13.18
CA SER A 631 -12.53 1.24 -14.31
C SER A 631 -11.27 1.54 -15.14
N GLY A 632 -10.68 2.73 -14.99
CA GLY A 632 -9.49 3.12 -15.74
C GLY A 632 -9.20 4.62 -15.65
N PRO A 633 -8.17 5.11 -16.35
CA PRO A 633 -7.80 6.53 -16.37
C PRO A 633 -8.94 7.41 -16.84
N THR A 634 -9.21 8.48 -16.11
CA THR A 634 -10.28 9.45 -16.41
C THR A 634 -9.73 10.86 -16.52
N ASN A 635 -10.41 11.67 -17.33
CA ASN A 635 -10.05 13.08 -17.52
C ASN A 635 -11.27 13.96 -17.29
N TYR A 636 -11.41 14.42 -16.04
CA TYR A 636 -12.46 15.37 -15.65
C TYR A 636 -12.04 16.80 -15.91
N ARG A 637 -12.98 17.63 -16.35
CA ARG A 637 -12.78 19.05 -16.59
C ARG A 637 -13.90 19.87 -15.98
N ALA A 638 -13.53 20.98 -15.37
CA ALA A 638 -14.46 21.95 -14.79
C ALA A 638 -14.39 23.28 -15.55
N GLY A 639 -15.53 23.95 -15.64
CA GLY A 639 -15.64 25.31 -16.18
C GLY A 639 -16.55 26.16 -15.31
N PHE A 640 -16.22 27.43 -15.12
CA PHE A 640 -16.98 28.37 -14.29
C PHE A 640 -17.40 29.61 -15.10
N ALA A 641 -18.67 29.97 -14.93
CA ALA A 641 -19.22 31.25 -15.38
C ALA A 641 -20.11 31.80 -14.24
N PRO A 642 -20.44 33.13 -14.22
CA PRO A 642 -21.09 33.77 -13.06
C PRO A 642 -22.38 33.10 -12.54
N HIS A 643 -23.12 32.43 -13.44
CA HIS A 643 -24.38 31.76 -13.11
C HIS A 643 -24.43 30.32 -13.57
N SER A 644 -23.24 29.73 -13.89
CA SER A 644 -23.17 28.38 -14.36
C SER A 644 -21.84 27.73 -13.98
N TRP A 645 -21.93 26.46 -13.60
CA TRP A 645 -20.82 25.58 -13.38
C TRP A 645 -20.93 24.37 -14.28
N THR A 646 -19.89 24.07 -15.03
CA THR A 646 -19.84 22.88 -15.90
C THR A 646 -18.81 21.89 -15.41
N TRP A 647 -19.14 20.63 -15.47
CA TRP A 647 -18.24 19.54 -15.18
C TRP A 647 -18.43 18.41 -16.18
N SER A 648 -17.36 17.91 -16.75
CA SER A 648 -17.40 16.92 -17.81
C SER A 648 -16.34 15.84 -17.61
N LEU A 649 -16.71 14.63 -17.99
CA LEU A 649 -15.81 13.51 -18.20
C LEU A 649 -15.56 13.38 -19.70
N SER A 650 -14.32 13.64 -20.11
CA SER A 650 -13.95 13.82 -21.52
C SER A 650 -14.36 12.64 -22.40
N GLY A 651 -15.26 12.90 -23.36
CA GLY A 651 -15.75 11.91 -24.32
C GLY A 651 -16.81 10.92 -23.78
N VAL A 652 -17.32 11.16 -22.57
CA VAL A 652 -18.31 10.26 -21.95
C VAL A 652 -19.59 11.02 -21.58
N SER A 653 -19.50 11.98 -20.67
CA SER A 653 -20.67 12.67 -20.11
C SER A 653 -20.31 14.07 -19.62
N GLY A 654 -21.32 14.88 -19.37
CA GLY A 654 -21.16 16.22 -18.82
C GLY A 654 -22.39 16.70 -18.09
N VAL A 655 -22.19 17.62 -17.14
CA VAL A 655 -23.24 18.24 -16.37
C VAL A 655 -22.99 19.75 -16.27
N GLU A 656 -24.05 20.53 -16.30
CA GLU A 656 -24.06 21.95 -16.02
C GLU A 656 -25.07 22.27 -14.93
N VAL A 657 -24.66 23.05 -13.94
CA VAL A 657 -25.55 23.68 -12.98
C VAL A 657 -25.74 25.13 -13.38
N ARG A 658 -26.98 25.57 -13.60
CA ARG A 658 -27.35 26.98 -13.84
C ARG A 658 -28.24 27.48 -12.72
N THR A 659 -28.11 28.77 -12.38
CA THR A 659 -28.95 29.41 -11.38
C THR A 659 -29.06 30.93 -11.64
N ASP A 660 -30.14 31.52 -11.20
CA ASP A 660 -30.31 32.97 -11.14
C ASP A 660 -29.76 33.63 -9.84
N ALA A 661 -29.33 32.76 -8.89
CA ALA A 661 -28.70 33.17 -7.64
C ALA A 661 -27.15 33.23 -7.75
N LEU A 662 -26.50 33.59 -6.65
CA LEU A 662 -25.03 33.58 -6.57
C LEU A 662 -24.50 32.15 -6.51
N LEU A 663 -23.62 31.83 -7.43
CA LEU A 663 -22.99 30.49 -7.51
C LEU A 663 -21.54 30.59 -7.14
N SER A 664 -21.10 29.75 -6.24
CA SER A 664 -19.69 29.45 -5.97
C SER A 664 -19.45 27.95 -6.08
N ALA A 665 -18.27 27.57 -6.51
CA ALA A 665 -17.87 26.17 -6.51
C ALA A 665 -16.66 26.04 -5.60
N ASP A 666 -16.73 25.13 -4.66
CA ASP A 666 -15.56 24.62 -3.98
C ASP A 666 -14.78 23.85 -5.02
N GLY A 667 -13.62 24.32 -5.35
CA GLY A 667 -12.88 23.94 -6.54
C GLY A 667 -12.91 22.45 -6.86
N PHE A 668 -12.64 22.11 -8.10
CA PHE A 668 -12.52 20.74 -8.55
C PHE A 668 -11.55 19.96 -7.68
N THR A 669 -12.06 19.05 -6.91
CA THR A 669 -11.28 18.08 -6.16
C THR A 669 -11.50 16.72 -6.79
N SER A 670 -10.53 16.31 -7.50
CA SER A 670 -10.39 14.97 -8.03
C SER A 670 -10.13 13.99 -6.92
N ALA A 671 -10.89 12.93 -6.83
CA ALA A 671 -10.83 11.90 -5.80
C ALA A 671 -11.01 12.49 -4.39
N ILE A 672 -12.22 12.69 -3.97
CA ILE A 672 -12.54 13.06 -2.61
C ILE A 672 -12.84 11.81 -1.82
N PRO A 673 -12.25 11.68 -0.68
CA PRO A 673 -12.72 10.75 0.32
C PRO A 673 -13.99 11.29 0.93
N PHE A 674 -14.83 10.39 1.13
CA PHE A 674 -16.19 10.62 1.47
C PHE A 674 -16.45 10.52 2.94
N LEU A 675 -15.67 9.74 3.63
CA LEU A 675 -15.73 9.41 5.02
C LEU A 675 -14.36 9.69 5.62
N SER A 676 -14.02 10.94 5.87
CA SER A 676 -12.85 11.25 6.68
C SER A 676 -13.31 11.60 8.08
N LEU A 677 -12.96 10.77 9.05
CA LEU A 677 -12.90 11.26 10.43
C LEU A 677 -11.83 12.33 10.53
N PRO A 678 -12.00 13.36 11.37
CA PRO A 678 -10.96 14.35 11.61
C PRO A 678 -9.65 13.62 11.97
N GLU A 679 -8.53 14.12 11.44
CA GLU A 679 -7.21 13.58 11.78
C GLU A 679 -7.08 13.52 13.29
N ASP A 680 -6.90 12.32 13.84
CA ASP A 680 -6.41 12.19 15.20
C ASP A 680 -4.94 12.63 15.18
N PRO A 681 -4.59 13.78 15.75
CA PRO A 681 -3.22 14.27 15.73
C PRO A 681 -2.24 13.34 16.43
N ASN A 682 -2.76 12.41 17.27
CA ASN A 682 -1.94 11.42 17.97
C ASN A 682 -1.72 10.13 17.18
N ARG A 683 -2.46 9.90 16.10
CA ARG A 683 -2.39 8.67 15.30
C ARG A 683 -1.87 8.87 13.89
N GLY A 684 -1.71 10.10 13.44
CA GLY A 684 -1.05 10.47 12.18
C GLY A 684 -1.75 10.06 10.88
N TYR A 685 -2.71 9.13 10.92
CA TYR A 685 -3.52 8.69 9.79
C TYR A 685 -4.96 8.49 10.24
N PRO A 686 -5.95 8.99 9.50
CA PRO A 686 -7.34 8.74 9.81
C PRO A 686 -7.64 7.24 9.59
N LYS A 687 -8.33 6.64 10.54
CA LYS A 687 -8.91 5.33 10.36
C LYS A 687 -10.18 5.49 9.51
N GLY A 688 -10.32 4.78 8.44
CA GLY A 688 -11.57 4.75 7.73
C GLY A 688 -11.49 4.16 6.33
N ASN A 689 -12.58 3.60 5.89
CA ASN A 689 -12.80 3.18 4.52
C ASN A 689 -13.59 4.24 3.77
N TYR A 690 -13.37 4.32 2.48
CA TYR A 690 -13.75 5.47 1.71
C TYR A 690 -14.35 5.03 0.40
N LEU A 691 -15.34 5.78 -0.07
CA LEU A 691 -15.77 5.79 -1.45
C LEU A 691 -15.03 6.93 -2.16
N PRO A 692 -13.79 6.76 -2.60
CA PRO A 692 -13.15 7.78 -3.40
C PRO A 692 -13.79 7.78 -4.78
N PHE A 693 -14.34 8.89 -5.17
CA PHE A 693 -14.75 9.15 -6.54
C PHE A 693 -14.64 10.64 -6.82
N PRO A 694 -14.54 11.04 -8.08
CA PRO A 694 -14.52 12.42 -8.45
C PRO A 694 -15.85 13.09 -8.08
N LEU A 695 -15.75 14.16 -7.31
CA LEU A 695 -16.90 14.93 -6.85
C LEU A 695 -16.61 16.41 -7.08
N SER A 696 -17.59 17.15 -7.56
CA SER A 696 -17.59 18.60 -7.57
C SER A 696 -18.76 19.10 -6.75
N VAL A 697 -18.51 19.93 -5.74
CA VAL A 697 -19.57 20.50 -4.92
C VAL A 697 -19.79 21.95 -5.34
N VAL A 698 -21.00 22.25 -5.80
CA VAL A 698 -21.44 23.59 -6.14
C VAL A 698 -22.29 24.13 -5.00
N THR A 699 -22.00 25.36 -4.57
CA THR A 699 -22.78 26.05 -3.53
C THR A 699 -23.56 27.19 -4.15
N ILE A 700 -24.87 27.22 -3.91
CA ILE A 700 -25.76 28.32 -4.29
C ILE A 700 -26.12 29.10 -3.04
N GLN A 701 -25.95 30.42 -3.09
CA GLN A 701 -26.35 31.36 -2.04
C GLN A 701 -27.40 32.32 -2.58
N SER A 702 -28.49 32.48 -1.85
CA SER A 702 -29.55 33.39 -2.20
C SER A 702 -30.13 34.09 -0.97
N ASP A 703 -30.51 35.35 -1.13
CA ASP A 703 -31.22 36.12 -0.09
C ASP A 703 -32.75 35.89 -0.14
N GLY A 704 -33.23 35.12 -1.09
CA GLY A 704 -34.63 34.84 -1.29
C GLY A 704 -34.90 33.72 -2.27
N THR A 705 -36.07 33.72 -2.90
CA THR A 705 -36.49 32.74 -3.90
C THR A 705 -35.54 32.71 -5.08
N PHE A 706 -35.15 31.52 -5.53
CA PHE A 706 -34.26 31.31 -6.69
C PHE A 706 -34.67 30.06 -7.50
N SER A 707 -34.21 29.98 -8.72
CA SER A 707 -34.31 28.83 -9.59
C SER A 707 -32.93 28.27 -9.90
N ALA A 708 -32.82 26.95 -9.93
CA ALA A 708 -31.62 26.26 -10.39
C ALA A 708 -31.97 25.07 -11.28
N GLU A 709 -31.09 24.77 -12.22
CA GLU A 709 -31.20 23.61 -13.12
C GLU A 709 -29.92 22.79 -13.10
N ILE A 710 -30.07 21.48 -13.14
CA ILE A 710 -29.00 20.53 -13.40
C ILE A 710 -29.27 19.94 -14.79
N ILE A 711 -28.36 20.23 -15.72
CA ILE A 711 -28.55 19.99 -17.15
C ILE A 711 -27.46 19.01 -17.62
N GLN A 712 -27.86 18.00 -18.41
CA GLN A 712 -26.90 17.14 -19.12
C GLN A 712 -26.19 17.94 -20.25
N ARG A 713 -24.93 17.58 -20.53
CA ARG A 713 -24.15 18.17 -21.62
C ARG A 713 -23.40 17.14 -22.45
#